data_ba2de2446172c47e499fde38700cc968
#
_entry.id   ba2de2446172c47e499fde38700cc968
#
_cell.length_a   1.000
_cell.length_b   1.000
_cell.length_c   1.000
_cell.angle_alpha   90.00
_cell.angle_beta   90.00
_cell.angle_gamma   90.00
#
_symmetry.space_group_name_H-M   'P 1'
#
loop_
_entity.id
_entity.type
_entity.pdbx_description
1 polymer ?
#
loop_
_entity_poly.entity_id
_entity_poly.type
_entity_poly.pdbx_seq_one_letter_code
_entity_poly.pdbx_strand_id
1 'polypeptide(L)'
;MPKLILIIFIVLLVWLSPIDGARTYIVDDNGFANYKTIQAAVVVANNGDTIYVKPGTYKEEVILNKSVTIMPLLGESGPIILNGDGLQTGIKITSNGCSLEGLTLQNYTGSAVSVLSDGNTIKNNVFEDASPAIMILGSNKNSINENHIKKCEGGVALRDNSNDNIIQKNEIAGSNISIFLGNVRKNSIVGNKISDTFWGIWVDNSSNIEINSNDVASKNYGILLFNSSGINVTDSTVQIENNGAISTRAILLANTSKVKLQRNGIRGGAIGLGILKSLNNRLTDNTIAGSMNAVFIQDTNKQEVDNNHINDVDYGIRLDNSSQNSLKQNIIENSTIGFDIGASKQNTLIDNQISNTKDTAVQITSSSKNIFLANRITNGFRGFILSESPSNLLANNQFKNMEWGLYVESESKEGFDNSINESNMVDQVPIVYLFGKSGGQIQDRKLAHLTLAYCDNVTVKNTTITRDAVFLYDSKNIKILNNDISECFGMRLVKSFENEISGNRLLGNKYSGIFLYGSDLNQIGENNLSLNNQNGISLLSCSQNTIRDNVVERNNDTGVWLNLSNDNRIDQNNISRNAIGCQIESSTGNKIFHNNFLNNKEQSQDVKGNNSWDDGNVSGGNYWSDHVAKGNPSNNWPKQIKGGIMQDRYPFQSESGWLAARAAASSSMAKA
;
A
#
# COMPACT_ATOMS: atom_id res chain seq x y z
N MET A 1 -87.70 -51.20 39.22
CA MET A 1 -86.41 -51.89 39.13
C MET A 1 -85.33 -50.80 38.98
N PRO A 2 -84.55 -50.47 39.99
CA PRO A 2 -83.47 -49.54 39.90
C PRO A 2 -82.16 -50.24 39.53
N LYS A 3 -81.38 -49.70 38.55
CA LYS A 3 -80.07 -50.15 38.15
C LYS A 3 -79.01 -49.59 39.12
N LEU A 4 -78.26 -50.51 39.74
CA LEU A 4 -77.18 -50.24 40.63
C LEU A 4 -75.97 -49.87 39.76
N ILE A 5 -75.43 -48.64 39.88
CA ILE A 5 -74.20 -48.21 39.24
C ILE A 5 -73.04 -48.40 40.22
N LEU A 6 -72.13 -49.35 39.92
CA LEU A 6 -70.90 -49.63 40.66
C LEU A 6 -69.80 -48.68 40.18
N ILE A 7 -69.38 -47.68 41.02
CA ILE A 7 -68.29 -46.79 40.78
C ILE A 7 -67.01 -47.49 41.32
N ILE A 8 -66.13 -47.91 40.41
CA ILE A 8 -64.82 -48.41 40.76
C ILE A 8 -63.86 -47.22 40.87
N PHE A 9 -63.41 -46.90 42.09
CA PHE A 9 -62.32 -45.95 42.34
C PHE A 9 -60.97 -46.65 42.05
N ILE A 10 -60.30 -46.28 40.91
CA ILE A 10 -58.93 -46.66 40.67
C ILE A 10 -58.02 -45.63 41.37
N VAL A 11 -57.45 -46.02 42.50
CA VAL A 11 -56.38 -45.20 43.15
C VAL A 11 -55.08 -45.38 42.37
N LEU A 12 -54.76 -44.37 41.56
CA LEU A 12 -53.45 -44.26 40.94
C LEU A 12 -52.44 -43.86 42.03
N LEU A 13 -51.66 -44.80 42.55
CA LEU A 13 -50.47 -44.54 43.35
C LEU A 13 -49.40 -43.96 42.41
N VAL A 14 -49.35 -42.64 42.28
CA VAL A 14 -48.21 -41.95 41.70
C VAL A 14 -47.07 -42.06 42.71
N TRP A 15 -46.09 -42.89 42.43
CA TRP A 15 -44.83 -42.87 43.12
C TRP A 15 -44.16 -41.50 42.81
N LEU A 16 -44.34 -40.54 43.69
CA LEU A 16 -43.51 -39.38 43.79
C LEU A 16 -42.15 -39.89 44.29
N SER A 17 -41.20 -40.13 43.37
CA SER A 17 -39.80 -40.22 43.76
C SER A 17 -39.49 -38.97 44.56
N PRO A 18 -38.85 -39.08 45.73
CA PRO A 18 -38.45 -37.90 46.47
C PRO A 18 -37.55 -37.09 45.54
N ILE A 19 -37.87 -35.82 45.36
CA ILE A 19 -36.90 -34.89 44.79
C ILE A 19 -35.81 -34.80 45.84
N ASP A 20 -34.78 -35.64 45.71
CA ASP A 20 -33.56 -35.52 46.52
C ASP A 20 -32.98 -34.14 46.23
N GLY A 21 -33.08 -33.24 47.18
CA GLY A 21 -32.47 -31.90 47.05
C GLY A 21 -30.96 -32.06 46.84
N ALA A 22 -30.37 -31.19 46.00
CA ALA A 22 -28.95 -31.22 45.71
C ALA A 22 -28.13 -31.34 47.02
N ARG A 23 -27.30 -32.39 47.10
CA ARG A 23 -26.43 -32.65 48.24
C ARG A 23 -25.08 -31.98 48.12
N THR A 24 -24.42 -31.79 49.25
CA THR A 24 -23.07 -31.23 49.31
C THR A 24 -22.08 -32.25 49.86
N TYR A 25 -20.92 -32.33 49.29
CA TYR A 25 -19.81 -33.17 49.72
C TYR A 25 -18.60 -32.29 49.95
N ILE A 26 -17.81 -32.60 50.99
CA ILE A 26 -16.56 -31.87 51.27
C ILE A 26 -15.36 -32.81 51.07
N VAL A 27 -14.37 -32.32 50.32
CA VAL A 27 -13.12 -33.01 50.04
C VAL A 27 -11.97 -32.28 50.74
N ASP A 28 -11.09 -33.02 51.44
CA ASP A 28 -9.95 -32.53 52.18
C ASP A 28 -8.82 -33.57 52.08
N ASP A 29 -7.67 -33.23 51.45
CA ASP A 29 -6.52 -34.10 51.26
C ASP A 29 -5.88 -34.54 52.61
N ASN A 30 -6.06 -33.73 53.65
CA ASN A 30 -5.61 -34.05 55.01
C ASN A 30 -6.50 -35.05 55.74
N GLY A 31 -7.67 -35.38 55.20
CA GLY A 31 -8.57 -36.42 55.71
C GLY A 31 -9.50 -36.00 56.84
N PHE A 32 -9.73 -34.71 57.07
CA PHE A 32 -10.66 -34.18 58.07
C PHE A 32 -12.06 -33.93 57.52
N ALA A 33 -12.36 -34.39 56.28
CA ALA A 33 -13.67 -34.29 55.60
C ALA A 33 -14.21 -35.67 55.19
N ASN A 34 -15.34 -35.70 54.48
CA ASN A 34 -15.97 -36.94 54.04
C ASN A 34 -15.08 -37.74 53.03
N TYR A 35 -14.31 -37.02 52.20
CA TYR A 35 -13.49 -37.64 51.12
C TYR A 35 -12.13 -37.00 51.09
N LYS A 36 -11.10 -37.83 50.77
CA LYS A 36 -9.72 -37.37 50.61
C LYS A 36 -9.39 -36.97 49.16
N THR A 37 -10.18 -37.46 48.20
CA THR A 37 -9.98 -37.19 46.78
C THR A 37 -11.26 -36.68 46.16
N ILE A 38 -11.13 -35.85 45.11
CA ILE A 38 -12.27 -35.34 44.36
C ILE A 38 -13.00 -36.49 43.65
N GLN A 39 -12.25 -37.43 43.06
CA GLN A 39 -12.86 -38.60 42.40
C GLN A 39 -13.73 -39.45 43.35
N ALA A 40 -13.33 -39.62 44.58
CA ALA A 40 -14.09 -40.39 45.56
C ALA A 40 -15.47 -39.69 45.86
N ALA A 41 -15.49 -38.36 45.95
CA ALA A 41 -16.74 -37.61 46.09
C ALA A 41 -17.62 -37.69 44.83
N VAL A 42 -17.04 -37.63 43.61
CA VAL A 42 -17.76 -37.77 42.34
C VAL A 42 -18.45 -39.13 42.24
N VAL A 43 -17.79 -40.22 42.70
CA VAL A 43 -18.35 -41.58 42.64
C VAL A 43 -19.67 -41.69 43.39
N VAL A 44 -19.83 -41.02 44.51
CA VAL A 44 -21.04 -41.08 45.34
C VAL A 44 -22.08 -39.98 45.05
N ALA A 45 -21.65 -38.88 44.42
CA ALA A 45 -22.54 -37.78 44.08
C ALA A 45 -23.61 -38.20 43.05
N ASN A 46 -24.72 -37.47 43.04
CA ASN A 46 -25.78 -37.54 42.04
C ASN A 46 -25.76 -36.30 41.14
N ASN A 47 -26.50 -36.34 40.04
CA ASN A 47 -26.67 -35.16 39.19
C ASN A 47 -27.30 -33.98 39.97
N GLY A 48 -26.70 -32.82 39.88
CA GLY A 48 -27.08 -31.60 40.57
C GLY A 48 -26.36 -31.36 41.90
N ASP A 49 -25.56 -32.32 42.39
CA ASP A 49 -24.81 -32.19 43.62
C ASP A 49 -23.61 -31.26 43.51
N THR A 50 -23.18 -30.69 44.65
CA THR A 50 -22.01 -29.81 44.75
C THR A 50 -20.89 -30.46 45.57
N ILE A 51 -19.69 -30.45 45.06
CA ILE A 51 -18.46 -30.92 45.71
C ILE A 51 -17.63 -29.71 46.10
N TYR A 52 -17.57 -29.41 47.37
CA TYR A 52 -16.71 -28.39 47.91
C TYR A 52 -15.34 -28.97 48.19
N VAL A 53 -14.28 -28.31 47.67
CA VAL A 53 -12.89 -28.73 47.87
C VAL A 53 -12.20 -27.76 48.77
N LYS A 54 -11.49 -28.25 49.76
CA LYS A 54 -10.63 -27.44 50.65
C LYS A 54 -9.28 -27.15 49.99
N PRO A 55 -8.60 -26.06 50.42
CA PRO A 55 -7.22 -25.81 50.01
C PRO A 55 -6.33 -27.02 50.29
N GLY A 56 -5.50 -27.39 49.32
CA GLY A 56 -4.63 -28.56 49.36
C GLY A 56 -4.08 -28.92 48.00
N THR A 57 -3.26 -30.01 47.95
CA THR A 57 -2.68 -30.51 46.70
C THR A 57 -3.16 -31.91 46.40
N TYR A 58 -3.95 -32.03 45.35
CA TYR A 58 -4.58 -33.27 44.90
C TYR A 58 -3.82 -33.79 43.67
N LYS A 59 -3.31 -35.03 43.77
CA LYS A 59 -2.65 -35.71 42.66
C LYS A 59 -3.58 -36.82 42.12
N GLU A 60 -4.44 -36.47 41.17
CA GLU A 60 -5.45 -37.37 40.67
C GLU A 60 -5.92 -36.98 39.25
N GLU A 61 -6.43 -37.97 38.52
CA GLU A 61 -7.27 -37.78 37.35
C GLU A 61 -8.74 -37.88 37.77
N VAL A 62 -9.56 -36.93 37.42
CA VAL A 62 -10.98 -36.86 37.80
C VAL A 62 -11.86 -37.07 36.57
N ILE A 63 -12.77 -38.03 36.62
CA ILE A 63 -13.75 -38.30 35.57
C ILE A 63 -15.13 -37.87 36.05
N LEU A 64 -15.67 -36.79 35.43
CA LEU A 64 -17.01 -36.31 35.72
C LEU A 64 -18.03 -36.98 34.79
N ASN A 65 -18.59 -38.06 35.25
CA ASN A 65 -19.65 -38.85 34.56
C ASN A 65 -21.06 -38.55 35.10
N LYS A 66 -21.17 -37.51 35.91
CA LYS A 66 -22.42 -36.97 36.51
C LYS A 66 -22.37 -35.46 36.45
N SER A 67 -23.54 -34.81 36.33
CA SER A 67 -23.69 -33.36 36.34
C SER A 67 -23.45 -32.80 37.75
N VAL A 68 -22.21 -32.44 38.06
CA VAL A 68 -21.84 -31.92 39.38
C VAL A 68 -21.11 -30.58 39.27
N THR A 69 -21.17 -29.80 40.33
CA THR A 69 -20.39 -28.58 40.53
C THR A 69 -19.21 -28.85 41.44
N ILE A 70 -17.98 -28.52 41.00
CA ILE A 70 -16.76 -28.55 41.84
C ILE A 70 -16.29 -27.14 42.06
N MET A 71 -16.15 -26.73 43.34
CA MET A 71 -15.78 -25.37 43.68
C MET A 71 -15.13 -25.31 45.07
N PRO A 72 -14.43 -24.19 45.42
CA PRO A 72 -13.85 -23.99 46.73
C PRO A 72 -14.88 -24.00 47.87
N LEU A 73 -14.47 -24.55 49.02
CA LEU A 73 -15.30 -24.42 50.24
C LEU A 73 -15.24 -22.95 50.74
N LEU A 74 -16.40 -22.37 50.92
CA LEU A 74 -16.54 -20.99 51.37
C LEU A 74 -15.95 -20.79 52.78
N GLY A 75 -15.18 -19.73 52.96
CA GLY A 75 -14.53 -19.36 54.24
C GLY A 75 -13.15 -19.97 54.48
N GLU A 76 -12.70 -20.85 53.63
CA GLU A 76 -11.30 -21.37 53.62
C GLU A 76 -10.41 -20.48 52.75
N SER A 77 -9.13 -20.34 53.13
CA SER A 77 -8.13 -19.55 52.39
C SER A 77 -7.00 -20.45 51.90
N GLY A 78 -6.59 -20.26 50.63
CA GLY A 78 -5.50 -21.01 49.99
C GLY A 78 -5.90 -21.63 48.67
N PRO A 79 -4.94 -22.02 47.82
CA PRO A 79 -5.21 -22.60 46.51
C PRO A 79 -5.64 -24.07 46.60
N ILE A 80 -6.51 -24.48 45.73
CA ILE A 80 -6.85 -25.88 45.46
C ILE A 80 -6.05 -26.30 44.23
N ILE A 81 -5.03 -27.12 44.42
CA ILE A 81 -4.08 -27.48 43.37
C ILE A 81 -4.32 -28.92 42.95
N LEU A 82 -4.77 -29.13 41.72
CA LEU A 82 -4.70 -30.42 41.06
C LEU A 82 -3.34 -30.48 40.33
N ASN A 83 -2.44 -31.26 40.84
CA ASN A 83 -1.08 -31.41 40.28
C ASN A 83 -0.98 -32.71 39.50
N GLY A 84 -0.81 -32.61 38.21
CA GLY A 84 -0.69 -33.78 37.31
C GLY A 84 0.58 -34.60 37.55
N ASP A 85 1.71 -33.93 37.85
CA ASP A 85 3.00 -34.58 38.02
C ASP A 85 3.31 -35.61 36.91
N GLY A 86 3.01 -35.22 35.66
CA GLY A 86 3.19 -36.05 34.47
C GLY A 86 1.96 -36.87 34.05
N LEU A 87 0.83 -36.77 34.74
CA LEU A 87 -0.43 -37.35 34.26
C LEU A 87 -0.86 -36.69 32.94
N GLN A 88 -1.58 -37.46 32.13
CA GLN A 88 -1.98 -36.99 30.79
C GLN A 88 -3.20 -36.04 30.85
N THR A 89 -4.16 -36.30 31.72
CA THR A 89 -5.39 -35.51 31.85
C THR A 89 -5.69 -35.20 33.32
N GLY A 90 -6.12 -33.99 33.61
CA GLY A 90 -6.54 -33.60 34.96
C GLY A 90 -8.01 -33.92 35.20
N ILE A 91 -8.91 -33.26 34.52
CA ILE A 91 -10.35 -33.47 34.64
C ILE A 91 -10.94 -33.81 33.26
N LYS A 92 -11.63 -34.97 33.18
CA LYS A 92 -12.36 -35.38 31.99
C LYS A 92 -13.86 -35.26 32.24
N ILE A 93 -14.55 -34.40 31.50
CA ILE A 93 -15.98 -34.16 31.64
C ILE A 93 -16.75 -34.94 30.58
N THR A 94 -17.53 -35.93 31.00
CA THR A 94 -18.34 -36.81 30.13
C THR A 94 -19.81 -36.69 30.37
N SER A 95 -20.26 -35.91 31.37
CA SER A 95 -21.66 -35.61 31.66
C SER A 95 -21.97 -34.14 31.37
N ASN A 96 -23.16 -33.87 30.85
CA ASN A 96 -23.62 -32.53 30.54
C ASN A 96 -23.88 -31.70 31.81
N GLY A 97 -23.68 -30.40 31.74
CA GLY A 97 -24.07 -29.45 32.80
C GLY A 97 -23.15 -29.46 34.03
N CYS A 98 -21.90 -29.91 33.91
CA CYS A 98 -20.91 -29.78 34.97
C CYS A 98 -20.38 -28.34 35.09
N SER A 99 -19.97 -27.96 36.31
CA SER A 99 -19.31 -26.69 36.59
C SER A 99 -18.00 -26.90 37.34
N LEU A 100 -16.89 -26.28 36.83
CA LEU A 100 -15.59 -26.22 37.49
C LEU A 100 -15.25 -24.79 37.81
N GLU A 101 -15.01 -24.50 39.08
CA GLU A 101 -14.70 -23.13 39.54
C GLU A 101 -13.57 -23.09 40.57
N GLY A 102 -12.68 -22.11 40.44
CA GLY A 102 -11.70 -21.74 41.46
C GLY A 102 -10.59 -22.76 41.74
N LEU A 103 -10.27 -23.62 40.74
CA LEU A 103 -9.23 -24.64 40.84
C LEU A 103 -7.96 -24.18 40.15
N THR A 104 -6.81 -24.65 40.64
CA THR A 104 -5.51 -24.56 39.94
C THR A 104 -5.15 -25.94 39.39
N LEU A 105 -5.00 -26.07 38.08
CA LEU A 105 -4.60 -27.28 37.41
C LEU A 105 -3.24 -27.09 36.77
N GLN A 106 -2.24 -27.92 37.18
CA GLN A 106 -0.87 -27.73 36.73
C GLN A 106 -0.14 -29.04 36.43
N ASN A 107 0.93 -28.95 35.61
CA ASN A 107 1.88 -30.05 35.32
C ASN A 107 1.21 -31.28 34.64
N TYR A 108 0.31 -31.05 33.67
CA TYR A 108 -0.28 -32.13 32.86
C TYR A 108 0.40 -32.24 31.49
N THR A 109 0.79 -33.42 31.09
CA THR A 109 1.45 -33.65 29.78
C THR A 109 0.48 -33.57 28.60
N GLY A 110 -0.80 -33.69 28.82
CA GLY A 110 -1.89 -33.44 27.87
C GLY A 110 -2.83 -32.35 28.39
N SER A 111 -4.13 -32.48 28.13
CA SER A 111 -5.10 -31.45 28.52
C SER A 111 -5.39 -31.44 30.02
N ALA A 112 -5.25 -30.28 30.67
CA ALA A 112 -5.64 -30.18 32.08
C ALA A 112 -7.16 -30.42 32.25
N VAL A 113 -8.01 -29.91 31.32
CA VAL A 113 -9.44 -30.25 31.25
C VAL A 113 -9.79 -30.72 29.85
N SER A 114 -10.41 -31.91 29.74
CA SER A 114 -10.97 -32.46 28.52
C SER A 114 -12.49 -32.52 28.59
N VAL A 115 -13.19 -31.81 27.72
CA VAL A 115 -14.66 -31.72 27.67
C VAL A 115 -15.19 -32.55 26.52
N LEU A 116 -15.98 -33.57 26.82
CA LEU A 116 -16.58 -34.52 25.89
C LEU A 116 -18.14 -34.52 26.02
N SER A 117 -18.73 -33.45 26.51
CA SER A 117 -20.17 -33.32 26.77
C SER A 117 -20.63 -31.88 26.71
N ASP A 118 -21.92 -31.64 26.65
CA ASP A 118 -22.51 -30.36 26.36
C ASP A 118 -22.86 -29.54 27.63
N GLY A 119 -22.89 -28.22 27.45
CA GLY A 119 -23.47 -27.30 28.44
C GLY A 119 -22.67 -27.15 29.73
N ASN A 120 -21.36 -27.41 29.72
CA ASN A 120 -20.51 -27.29 30.89
C ASN A 120 -19.95 -25.87 31.06
N THR A 121 -19.64 -25.52 32.32
CA THR A 121 -19.04 -24.22 32.66
C THR A 121 -17.64 -24.44 33.30
N ILE A 122 -16.63 -23.78 32.77
CA ILE A 122 -15.27 -23.76 33.32
C ILE A 122 -14.91 -22.29 33.58
N LYS A 123 -14.92 -21.87 34.84
CA LYS A 123 -14.74 -20.45 35.17
C LYS A 123 -13.81 -20.22 36.37
N ASN A 124 -13.13 -19.09 36.38
CA ASN A 124 -12.28 -18.65 37.48
C ASN A 124 -11.19 -19.68 37.87
N ASN A 125 -10.72 -20.51 36.93
CA ASN A 125 -9.66 -21.48 37.18
C ASN A 125 -8.30 -20.94 36.73
N VAL A 126 -7.25 -21.47 37.30
CA VAL A 126 -5.85 -21.21 36.90
C VAL A 126 -5.31 -22.47 36.24
N PHE A 127 -4.71 -22.32 35.05
CA PHE A 127 -4.03 -23.40 34.33
C PHE A 127 -2.57 -23.04 34.13
N GLU A 128 -1.67 -23.99 34.42
CA GLU A 128 -0.24 -23.82 34.24
C GLU A 128 0.41 -25.12 33.74
N ASP A 129 1.33 -25.01 32.77
CA ASP A 129 2.09 -26.15 32.23
C ASP A 129 1.21 -27.34 31.79
N ALA A 130 0.35 -27.09 30.78
CA ALA A 130 -0.52 -28.11 30.17
C ALA A 130 -0.53 -28.00 28.61
N SER A 131 -0.99 -29.05 27.93
CA SER A 131 -0.97 -29.10 26.45
C SER A 131 -2.23 -29.74 25.85
N PRO A 132 -3.30 -29.01 25.57
CA PRO A 132 -3.62 -27.63 25.98
C PRO A 132 -4.20 -27.56 27.42
N ALA A 133 -4.40 -26.31 27.93
CA ALA A 133 -5.11 -26.13 29.20
C ALA A 133 -6.53 -26.73 29.13
N ILE A 134 -7.31 -26.36 28.11
CA ILE A 134 -8.68 -26.84 27.93
C ILE A 134 -8.87 -27.35 26.50
N MET A 135 -9.32 -28.58 26.37
CA MET A 135 -9.69 -29.24 25.12
C MET A 135 -11.20 -29.54 25.10
N ILE A 136 -11.90 -29.10 24.07
CA ILE A 136 -13.33 -29.41 23.83
C ILE A 136 -13.42 -30.21 22.54
N LEU A 137 -13.99 -31.43 22.63
CA LEU A 137 -14.09 -32.36 21.52
C LEU A 137 -15.53 -32.80 21.30
N GLY A 138 -16.10 -32.57 20.11
CA GLY A 138 -17.44 -32.99 19.72
C GLY A 138 -18.54 -32.48 20.65
N SER A 139 -18.35 -31.35 21.33
CA SER A 139 -19.18 -30.92 22.46
C SER A 139 -19.63 -29.46 22.32
N ASN A 140 -20.87 -29.19 22.68
CA ASN A 140 -21.54 -27.95 22.33
C ASN A 140 -22.01 -27.17 23.58
N LYS A 141 -22.25 -25.88 23.39
CA LYS A 141 -22.83 -24.99 24.41
C LYS A 141 -22.05 -24.91 25.72
N ASN A 142 -20.73 -25.14 25.68
CA ASN A 142 -19.88 -25.00 26.84
C ASN A 142 -19.41 -23.54 26.99
N SER A 143 -19.21 -23.13 28.23
CA SER A 143 -18.75 -21.77 28.60
C SER A 143 -17.39 -21.84 29.27
N ILE A 144 -16.39 -21.19 28.69
CA ILE A 144 -15.03 -21.04 29.21
C ILE A 144 -14.84 -19.57 29.55
N ASN A 145 -14.88 -19.23 30.84
CA ASN A 145 -15.03 -17.86 31.28
C ASN A 145 -14.07 -17.49 32.43
N GLU A 146 -13.45 -16.31 32.34
CA GLU A 146 -12.65 -15.73 33.44
C GLU A 146 -11.53 -16.65 33.97
N ASN A 147 -10.96 -17.52 33.12
CA ASN A 147 -9.83 -18.38 33.50
C ASN A 147 -8.50 -17.67 33.25
N HIS A 148 -7.48 -18.01 34.06
CA HIS A 148 -6.11 -17.58 33.88
C HIS A 148 -5.27 -18.75 33.37
N ILE A 149 -4.80 -18.67 32.13
CA ILE A 149 -4.01 -19.69 31.46
C ILE A 149 -2.60 -19.17 31.21
N LYS A 150 -1.59 -19.81 31.75
CA LYS A 150 -0.20 -19.37 31.61
C LYS A 150 0.76 -20.52 31.39
N LYS A 151 1.77 -20.29 30.54
CA LYS A 151 2.82 -21.25 30.18
C LYS A 151 2.28 -22.60 29.65
N CYS A 152 1.08 -22.64 29.12
CA CYS A 152 0.54 -23.81 28.46
C CYS A 152 0.96 -23.84 26.99
N GLU A 153 1.27 -24.99 26.42
CA GLU A 153 1.59 -25.08 25.00
C GLU A 153 0.40 -24.62 24.15
N GLY A 154 -0.84 -25.00 24.53
CA GLY A 154 -2.08 -24.48 24.01
C GLY A 154 -2.99 -23.94 25.13
N GLY A 155 -3.69 -22.84 24.88
CA GLY A 155 -4.66 -22.32 25.83
C GLY A 155 -5.98 -23.09 25.75
N VAL A 156 -6.90 -22.68 24.87
CA VAL A 156 -8.21 -23.32 24.66
C VAL A 156 -8.30 -23.86 23.23
N ALA A 157 -8.63 -25.13 23.10
CA ALA A 157 -8.78 -25.77 21.79
C ALA A 157 -10.18 -26.40 21.62
N LEU A 158 -10.86 -26.06 20.53
CA LEU A 158 -12.15 -26.61 20.11
C LEU A 158 -11.97 -27.39 18.82
N ARG A 159 -12.42 -28.66 18.79
CA ARG A 159 -12.28 -29.54 17.61
C ARG A 159 -13.54 -30.37 17.37
N ASP A 160 -13.59 -30.98 16.21
CA ASP A 160 -14.52 -32.10 15.89
C ASP A 160 -15.99 -31.76 16.10
N ASN A 161 -16.46 -30.67 15.44
CA ASN A 161 -17.84 -30.18 15.52
C ASN A 161 -18.26 -29.69 16.93
N SER A 162 -17.33 -29.16 17.71
CA SER A 162 -17.66 -28.45 18.96
C SER A 162 -18.27 -27.09 18.63
N ASN A 163 -19.58 -26.99 18.70
CA ASN A 163 -20.32 -25.83 18.23
C ASN A 163 -21.04 -25.08 19.37
N ASP A 164 -21.44 -23.84 19.08
CA ASP A 164 -22.22 -23.01 20.00
C ASP A 164 -21.52 -22.79 21.38
N ASN A 165 -20.17 -22.91 21.46
CA ASN A 165 -19.39 -22.68 22.67
C ASN A 165 -18.99 -21.21 22.79
N ILE A 166 -18.75 -20.75 24.02
CA ILE A 166 -18.36 -19.39 24.34
C ILE A 166 -17.00 -19.42 25.09
N ILE A 167 -16.00 -18.71 24.56
CA ILE A 167 -14.70 -18.48 25.21
C ILE A 167 -14.63 -16.98 25.52
N GLN A 168 -14.79 -16.61 26.79
CA GLN A 168 -14.92 -15.21 27.11
C GLN A 168 -14.12 -14.79 28.34
N LYS A 169 -13.60 -13.54 28.31
CA LYS A 169 -12.91 -12.89 29.43
C LYS A 169 -11.77 -13.71 30.05
N ASN A 170 -11.17 -14.62 29.31
CA ASN A 170 -10.00 -15.36 29.79
C ASN A 170 -8.73 -14.54 29.60
N GLU A 171 -7.79 -14.68 30.52
CA GLU A 171 -6.43 -14.16 30.40
C GLU A 171 -5.48 -15.31 30.02
N ILE A 172 -4.86 -15.23 28.84
CA ILE A 172 -4.03 -16.29 28.28
C ILE A 172 -2.64 -15.71 27.98
N ALA A 173 -1.61 -16.23 28.63
CA ALA A 173 -0.27 -15.73 28.46
C ALA A 173 0.79 -16.84 28.36
N GLY A 174 1.83 -16.61 27.53
CA GLY A 174 2.97 -17.53 27.41
C GLY A 174 2.63 -18.85 26.69
N SER A 175 1.66 -18.83 25.79
CA SER A 175 1.23 -20.01 25.02
C SER A 175 1.84 -20.02 23.62
N ASN A 176 2.06 -21.19 23.03
CA ASN A 176 2.38 -21.27 21.61
C ASN A 176 1.15 -20.90 20.77
N ILE A 177 -0.03 -21.49 21.06
CA ILE A 177 -1.31 -21.15 20.45
C ILE A 177 -2.32 -20.86 21.57
N SER A 178 -2.79 -19.62 21.67
CA SER A 178 -3.68 -19.27 22.78
C SER A 178 -5.09 -19.81 22.61
N ILE A 179 -5.72 -19.64 21.44
CA ILE A 179 -7.06 -20.17 21.14
C ILE A 179 -7.04 -20.81 19.76
N PHE A 180 -7.43 -22.05 19.67
CA PHE A 180 -7.54 -22.83 18.44
C PHE A 180 -8.96 -23.35 18.20
N LEU A 181 -9.51 -23.09 17.02
CA LEU A 181 -10.78 -23.60 16.54
C LEU A 181 -10.58 -24.37 15.23
N GLY A 182 -10.84 -25.67 15.22
CA GLY A 182 -10.69 -26.51 14.02
C GLY A 182 -11.94 -27.35 13.75
N ASN A 183 -12.51 -27.26 12.53
CA ASN A 183 -13.73 -27.97 12.10
C ASN A 183 -14.95 -27.67 12.98
N VAL A 184 -15.19 -26.40 13.30
CA VAL A 184 -16.27 -25.98 14.22
C VAL A 184 -17.10 -24.85 13.63
N ARG A 185 -18.27 -24.58 14.24
CA ARG A 185 -19.15 -23.50 13.81
C ARG A 185 -19.92 -22.86 14.95
N LYS A 186 -20.33 -21.59 14.74
CA LYS A 186 -21.17 -20.83 15.69
C LYS A 186 -20.56 -20.69 17.09
N ASN A 187 -19.23 -20.63 17.20
CA ASN A 187 -18.57 -20.34 18.47
C ASN A 187 -18.31 -18.85 18.62
N SER A 188 -18.19 -18.40 19.86
CA SER A 188 -17.90 -17.00 20.20
C SER A 188 -16.63 -16.89 21.03
N ILE A 189 -15.74 -15.96 20.66
CA ILE A 189 -14.50 -15.61 21.36
C ILE A 189 -14.61 -14.13 21.73
N VAL A 190 -14.84 -13.80 23.00
CA VAL A 190 -15.27 -12.46 23.40
C VAL A 190 -14.47 -11.94 24.60
N GLY A 191 -13.88 -10.76 24.47
CA GLY A 191 -13.27 -10.04 25.59
C GLY A 191 -12.09 -10.74 26.23
N ASN A 192 -11.41 -11.65 25.52
CA ASN A 192 -10.22 -12.31 26.05
C ASN A 192 -9.00 -11.42 25.91
N LYS A 193 -8.09 -11.51 26.90
CA LYS A 193 -6.78 -10.87 26.89
C LYS A 193 -5.72 -11.91 26.63
N ILE A 194 -5.01 -11.77 25.53
CA ILE A 194 -4.00 -12.71 25.03
C ILE A 194 -2.66 -11.97 24.91
N SER A 195 -1.62 -12.51 25.55
CA SER A 195 -0.31 -11.88 25.55
C SER A 195 0.83 -12.91 25.55
N ASP A 196 2.03 -12.47 25.16
CA ASP A 196 3.25 -13.28 25.14
C ASP A 196 3.04 -14.65 24.44
N THR A 197 2.32 -14.63 23.34
CA THR A 197 1.99 -15.84 22.56
C THR A 197 2.66 -15.80 21.19
N PHE A 198 2.92 -16.98 20.64
CA PHE A 198 3.42 -17.06 19.26
C PHE A 198 2.27 -16.87 18.25
N TRP A 199 1.14 -17.57 18.46
CA TRP A 199 -0.11 -17.39 17.71
C TRP A 199 -1.28 -17.09 18.66
N GLY A 200 -1.98 -15.96 18.43
CA GLY A 200 -3.08 -15.56 19.30
C GLY A 200 -4.33 -16.42 19.12
N ILE A 201 -5.12 -16.14 18.08
CA ILE A 201 -6.34 -16.86 17.74
C ILE A 201 -6.19 -17.49 16.36
N TRP A 202 -6.30 -18.81 16.29
CA TRP A 202 -6.25 -19.55 15.03
C TRP A 202 -7.59 -20.27 14.77
N VAL A 203 -8.23 -19.96 13.64
CA VAL A 203 -9.48 -20.56 13.19
C VAL A 203 -9.22 -21.25 11.86
N ASP A 204 -9.44 -22.56 11.79
CA ASP A 204 -9.24 -23.37 10.61
C ASP A 204 -10.50 -24.19 10.27
N ASN A 205 -10.80 -24.30 8.98
CA ASN A 205 -11.93 -25.06 8.42
C ASN A 205 -13.25 -24.87 9.21
N SER A 206 -13.55 -23.61 9.56
CA SER A 206 -14.62 -23.27 10.48
C SER A 206 -15.55 -22.19 9.90
N SER A 207 -16.75 -22.07 10.47
CA SER A 207 -17.72 -21.10 9.94
C SER A 207 -18.61 -20.44 11.01
N ASN A 208 -19.07 -19.22 10.69
CA ASN A 208 -19.96 -18.44 11.55
C ASN A 208 -19.40 -18.25 12.96
N ILE A 209 -18.15 -17.81 13.07
CA ILE A 209 -17.47 -17.55 14.34
C ILE A 209 -17.51 -16.05 14.62
N GLU A 210 -17.82 -15.69 15.86
CA GLU A 210 -17.76 -14.33 16.38
C GLU A 210 -16.47 -14.13 17.19
N ILE A 211 -15.64 -13.17 16.80
CA ILE A 211 -14.42 -12.76 17.50
C ILE A 211 -14.60 -11.27 17.84
N ASN A 212 -14.92 -10.97 19.08
CA ASN A 212 -15.32 -9.62 19.45
C ASN A 212 -14.59 -9.12 20.70
N SER A 213 -14.17 -7.87 20.67
CA SER A 213 -13.58 -7.17 21.83
C SER A 213 -12.40 -7.90 22.48
N ASN A 214 -11.60 -8.64 21.71
CA ASN A 214 -10.41 -9.30 22.22
C ASN A 214 -9.20 -8.36 22.15
N ASP A 215 -8.30 -8.47 23.13
CA ASP A 215 -7.01 -7.80 23.16
C ASP A 215 -5.92 -8.86 22.94
N VAL A 216 -5.26 -8.79 21.76
CA VAL A 216 -4.34 -9.84 21.30
C VAL A 216 -2.96 -9.24 21.03
N ALA A 217 -1.98 -9.57 21.85
CA ALA A 217 -0.57 -9.26 21.63
C ALA A 217 0.21 -10.56 21.33
N SER A 218 0.82 -10.66 20.15
CA SER A 218 1.48 -11.89 19.71
C SER A 218 2.80 -11.62 18.99
N LYS A 219 3.64 -12.64 18.89
CA LYS A 219 4.98 -12.56 18.28
C LYS A 219 4.96 -12.82 16.77
N ASN A 220 4.00 -13.58 16.25
CA ASN A 220 3.97 -13.95 14.83
C ASN A 220 2.61 -13.70 14.17
N TYR A 221 1.54 -14.36 14.59
CA TYR A 221 0.19 -14.13 14.09
C TYR A 221 -0.75 -13.75 15.24
N GLY A 222 -1.43 -12.60 15.09
CA GLY A 222 -2.45 -12.20 16.07
C GLY A 222 -3.74 -13.00 15.88
N ILE A 223 -4.38 -12.86 14.72
CA ILE A 223 -5.57 -13.64 14.34
C ILE A 223 -5.30 -14.27 12.98
N LEU A 224 -5.40 -15.59 12.90
CA LEU A 224 -5.25 -16.36 11.68
C LEU A 224 -6.57 -17.06 11.34
N LEU A 225 -7.16 -16.71 10.21
CA LEU A 225 -8.35 -17.35 9.64
C LEU A 225 -7.95 -18.11 8.38
N PHE A 226 -8.09 -19.42 8.41
CA PHE A 226 -7.69 -20.28 7.33
C PHE A 226 -8.84 -21.19 6.89
N ASN A 227 -9.07 -21.39 5.58
CA ASN A 227 -10.13 -22.25 5.01
C ASN A 227 -11.54 -22.00 5.60
N SER A 228 -11.85 -20.79 5.99
CA SER A 228 -13.01 -20.48 6.85
C SER A 228 -13.94 -19.45 6.24
N SER A 229 -15.20 -19.40 6.70
CA SER A 229 -16.20 -18.51 6.13
C SER A 229 -17.18 -17.93 7.14
N GLY A 230 -17.73 -16.73 6.81
CA GLY A 230 -18.76 -16.10 7.65
C GLY A 230 -18.27 -15.73 9.05
N ILE A 231 -17.02 -15.33 9.18
CA ILE A 231 -16.42 -14.95 10.46
C ILE A 231 -16.51 -13.43 10.63
N ASN A 232 -16.90 -12.99 11.81
CA ASN A 232 -16.89 -11.59 12.20
C ASN A 232 -15.77 -11.35 13.20
N VAL A 233 -14.85 -10.42 12.90
CA VAL A 233 -13.85 -9.92 13.84
C VAL A 233 -14.15 -8.44 14.06
N THR A 234 -14.56 -8.10 15.26
CA THR A 234 -15.04 -6.75 15.54
C THR A 234 -14.47 -6.23 16.86
N ASP A 235 -14.26 -4.91 16.90
CA ASP A 235 -13.91 -4.17 18.12
C ASP A 235 -12.71 -4.74 18.89
N SER A 236 -11.82 -5.45 18.19
CA SER A 236 -10.65 -6.12 18.78
C SER A 236 -9.36 -5.31 18.54
N THR A 237 -8.46 -5.37 19.51
CA THR A 237 -7.10 -4.84 19.36
C THR A 237 -6.15 -5.99 19.04
N VAL A 238 -5.35 -5.84 17.99
CA VAL A 238 -4.38 -6.86 17.57
C VAL A 238 -3.03 -6.19 17.37
N GLN A 239 -2.08 -6.58 18.19
CA GLN A 239 -0.72 -6.05 18.14
C GLN A 239 0.30 -7.15 17.89
N ILE A 240 1.23 -6.90 16.96
CA ILE A 240 2.42 -7.73 16.78
C ILE A 240 3.61 -7.06 17.45
N GLU A 241 4.30 -7.80 18.28
CA GLU A 241 5.59 -7.37 18.82
C GLU A 241 6.59 -7.26 17.65
N ASN A 242 7.18 -6.09 17.50
CA ASN A 242 8.08 -5.80 16.38
C ASN A 242 9.43 -6.51 16.59
N ASN A 243 9.55 -7.72 16.09
CA ASN A 243 10.77 -8.54 16.13
C ASN A 243 11.60 -8.48 14.83
N GLY A 244 11.26 -7.58 13.90
CA GLY A 244 11.92 -7.45 12.60
C GLY A 244 11.71 -8.62 11.63
N ALA A 245 10.91 -9.62 11.99
CA ALA A 245 10.66 -10.77 11.12
C ALA A 245 9.66 -10.41 10.01
N ILE A 246 10.06 -10.63 8.76
CA ILE A 246 9.26 -10.33 7.55
C ILE A 246 8.01 -11.22 7.39
N SER A 247 7.86 -12.26 8.20
CA SER A 247 6.73 -13.21 8.13
C SER A 247 5.56 -12.86 9.06
N THR A 248 5.70 -11.84 9.91
CA THR A 248 4.70 -11.50 10.94
C THR A 248 3.46 -10.82 10.37
N ARG A 249 2.29 -11.19 10.86
CA ARG A 249 1.00 -10.65 10.44
C ARG A 249 0.07 -10.45 11.63
N ALA A 250 -0.49 -9.25 11.77
CA ALA A 250 -1.45 -9.03 12.85
C ALA A 250 -2.75 -9.79 12.58
N ILE A 251 -3.32 -9.66 11.39
CA ILE A 251 -4.48 -10.48 10.97
C ILE A 251 -4.18 -11.08 9.60
N LEU A 252 -4.42 -12.38 9.44
CA LEU A 252 -4.31 -13.07 8.15
C LEU A 252 -5.60 -13.82 7.81
N LEU A 253 -6.13 -13.53 6.64
CA LEU A 253 -7.20 -14.25 5.98
C LEU A 253 -6.61 -15.04 4.81
N ALA A 254 -6.66 -16.36 4.85
CA ALA A 254 -6.17 -17.21 3.77
C ALA A 254 -7.22 -18.25 3.38
N ASN A 255 -7.57 -18.28 2.09
CA ASN A 255 -8.64 -19.12 1.56
C ASN A 255 -9.97 -18.93 2.31
N THR A 256 -10.37 -17.68 2.53
CA THR A 256 -11.56 -17.31 3.30
C THR A 256 -12.63 -16.66 2.42
N SER A 257 -13.87 -16.67 2.94
CA SER A 257 -14.96 -15.95 2.29
C SER A 257 -15.96 -15.38 3.29
N LYS A 258 -16.58 -14.26 2.93
CA LYS A 258 -17.61 -13.60 3.75
C LYS A 258 -17.12 -13.30 5.18
N VAL A 259 -15.85 -12.97 5.34
CA VAL A 259 -15.28 -12.47 6.59
C VAL A 259 -15.55 -10.99 6.70
N LYS A 260 -15.95 -10.53 7.86
CA LYS A 260 -16.11 -9.13 8.20
C LYS A 260 -15.09 -8.74 9.26
N LEU A 261 -14.24 -7.76 8.94
CA LEU A 261 -13.31 -7.12 9.87
C LEU A 261 -13.80 -5.69 10.09
N GLN A 262 -14.26 -5.35 11.28
CA GLN A 262 -14.82 -4.02 11.53
C GLN A 262 -14.39 -3.43 12.88
N ARG A 263 -14.00 -2.15 12.87
CA ARG A 263 -13.60 -1.36 14.04
C ARG A 263 -12.50 -2.01 14.87
N ASN A 264 -11.56 -2.70 14.20
CA ASN A 264 -10.41 -3.27 14.88
C ASN A 264 -9.24 -2.28 14.90
N GLY A 265 -8.50 -2.28 16.00
CA GLY A 265 -7.21 -1.61 16.13
C GLY A 265 -6.07 -2.59 15.80
N ILE A 266 -5.30 -2.33 14.73
CA ILE A 266 -4.26 -3.25 14.24
C ILE A 266 -2.92 -2.52 14.27
N ARG A 267 -1.92 -3.12 14.91
CA ARG A 267 -0.62 -2.46 15.06
C ARG A 267 0.56 -3.42 14.87
N GLY A 268 1.55 -2.96 14.10
CA GLY A 268 2.81 -3.67 13.92
C GLY A 268 2.74 -4.84 12.93
N GLY A 269 3.85 -5.58 12.85
CA GLY A 269 4.05 -6.68 11.92
C GLY A 269 4.54 -6.25 10.53
N ALA A 270 5.08 -7.19 9.78
CA ALA A 270 5.40 -6.96 8.37
C ALA A 270 4.13 -6.69 7.55
N ILE A 271 3.02 -7.34 7.92
CA ILE A 271 1.70 -7.10 7.35
C ILE A 271 0.71 -6.89 8.48
N GLY A 272 0.05 -5.72 8.51
CA GLY A 272 -1.05 -5.46 9.44
C GLY A 272 -2.23 -6.37 9.15
N LEU A 273 -2.74 -6.35 7.94
CA LEU A 273 -3.85 -7.18 7.48
C LEU A 273 -3.53 -7.80 6.12
N GLY A 274 -3.41 -9.12 6.08
CA GLY A 274 -3.18 -9.92 4.87
C GLY A 274 -4.44 -10.64 4.41
N ILE A 275 -4.73 -10.60 3.09
CA ILE A 275 -5.82 -11.34 2.46
C ILE A 275 -5.26 -12.11 1.28
N LEU A 276 -5.26 -13.43 1.36
CA LEU A 276 -4.68 -14.32 0.37
C LEU A 276 -5.72 -15.29 -0.17
N LYS A 277 -5.83 -15.44 -1.50
CA LYS A 277 -6.71 -16.42 -2.18
C LYS A 277 -8.14 -16.45 -1.62
N SER A 278 -8.69 -15.27 -1.35
CA SER A 278 -9.93 -15.11 -0.60
C SER A 278 -11.00 -14.37 -1.43
N LEU A 279 -12.27 -14.45 -1.05
CA LEU A 279 -13.36 -13.91 -1.85
C LEU A 279 -14.45 -13.26 -0.98
N ASN A 280 -14.96 -12.07 -1.41
CA ASN A 280 -16.10 -11.41 -0.78
C ASN A 280 -15.91 -11.13 0.72
N ASN A 281 -14.74 -10.71 1.15
CA ASN A 281 -14.51 -10.23 2.51
C ASN A 281 -14.69 -8.72 2.59
N ARG A 282 -15.00 -8.21 3.76
CA ARG A 282 -15.27 -6.79 4.01
C ARG A 282 -14.43 -6.27 5.18
N LEU A 283 -13.68 -5.21 4.92
CA LEU A 283 -12.82 -4.51 5.87
C LEU A 283 -13.35 -3.10 6.04
N THR A 284 -13.92 -2.78 7.20
CA THR A 284 -14.52 -1.46 7.40
C THR A 284 -14.16 -0.86 8.75
N ASP A 285 -13.93 0.45 8.75
CA ASP A 285 -13.74 1.23 9.98
C ASP A 285 -12.55 0.75 10.84
N ASN A 286 -11.55 0.06 10.27
CA ASN A 286 -10.37 -0.39 11.02
C ASN A 286 -9.31 0.70 11.06
N THR A 287 -8.54 0.74 12.16
CA THR A 287 -7.35 1.58 12.30
C THR A 287 -6.11 0.70 12.22
N ILE A 288 -5.19 1.00 11.29
CA ILE A 288 -4.00 0.18 11.04
C ILE A 288 -2.77 1.08 11.07
N ALA A 289 -1.77 0.72 11.88
CA ALA A 289 -0.57 1.53 12.00
C ALA A 289 0.70 0.72 12.27
N GLY A 290 1.86 1.29 11.91
CA GLY A 290 3.18 0.76 12.28
C GLY A 290 3.55 -0.56 11.61
N SER A 291 2.96 -0.88 10.46
CA SER A 291 3.27 -2.07 9.65
C SER A 291 4.07 -1.69 8.40
N MET A 292 4.84 -2.63 7.86
CA MET A 292 5.44 -2.40 6.53
C MET A 292 4.34 -2.33 5.47
N ASN A 293 3.43 -3.29 5.40
CA ASN A 293 2.22 -3.24 4.58
C ASN A 293 1.00 -3.18 5.50
N ALA A 294 0.24 -2.09 5.47
CA ALA A 294 -0.95 -2.01 6.32
C ALA A 294 -2.01 -3.02 5.86
N VAL A 295 -2.39 -2.98 4.59
CA VAL A 295 -3.30 -3.96 3.98
C VAL A 295 -2.63 -4.57 2.74
N PHE A 296 -2.47 -5.88 2.72
CA PHE A 296 -1.94 -6.62 1.58
C PHE A 296 -2.95 -7.64 1.06
N ILE A 297 -3.36 -7.48 -0.19
CA ILE A 297 -4.38 -8.29 -0.88
C ILE A 297 -3.72 -8.98 -2.06
N GLN A 298 -3.62 -10.30 -2.02
CA GLN A 298 -2.92 -11.08 -3.04
C GLN A 298 -3.74 -12.26 -3.55
N ASP A 299 -3.74 -12.47 -4.88
CA ASP A 299 -4.49 -13.54 -5.57
C ASP A 299 -5.99 -13.56 -5.20
N THR A 300 -6.62 -12.40 -5.08
CA THR A 300 -7.88 -12.21 -4.36
C THR A 300 -8.82 -11.28 -5.11
N ASN A 301 -10.11 -11.61 -5.14
CA ASN A 301 -11.10 -10.82 -5.86
C ASN A 301 -12.29 -10.44 -4.99
N LYS A 302 -12.99 -9.35 -5.40
CA LYS A 302 -14.26 -8.88 -4.82
C LYS A 302 -14.18 -8.60 -3.31
N GLN A 303 -13.09 -7.98 -2.89
CA GLN A 303 -12.97 -7.47 -1.52
C GLN A 303 -13.60 -6.07 -1.43
N GLU A 304 -14.19 -5.76 -0.29
CA GLU A 304 -14.64 -4.41 0.07
C GLU A 304 -13.72 -3.87 1.17
N VAL A 305 -13.06 -2.75 0.91
CA VAL A 305 -12.12 -2.10 1.84
C VAL A 305 -12.54 -0.64 1.99
N ASP A 306 -13.38 -0.37 2.98
CA ASP A 306 -14.06 0.91 3.09
C ASP A 306 -13.80 1.59 4.44
N ASN A 307 -13.59 2.90 4.42
CA ASN A 307 -13.51 3.76 5.60
C ASN A 307 -12.46 3.30 6.64
N ASN A 308 -11.33 2.72 6.21
CA ASN A 308 -10.23 2.38 7.10
C ASN A 308 -9.27 3.56 7.25
N HIS A 309 -8.68 3.71 8.44
CA HIS A 309 -7.67 4.71 8.74
C HIS A 309 -6.30 4.03 8.87
N ILE A 310 -5.39 4.38 8.00
CA ILE A 310 -4.05 3.80 7.86
C ILE A 310 -3.01 4.89 8.09
N ASN A 311 -2.09 4.67 9.01
CA ASN A 311 -1.10 5.68 9.39
C ASN A 311 0.27 5.07 9.70
N ASP A 312 1.36 5.81 9.40
CA ASP A 312 2.75 5.46 9.71
C ASP A 312 3.16 4.06 9.18
N VAL A 313 3.06 3.88 7.86
CA VAL A 313 3.34 2.60 7.18
C VAL A 313 4.23 2.81 5.94
N ASP A 314 4.90 1.76 5.45
CA ASP A 314 5.60 1.88 4.16
C ASP A 314 4.60 1.81 3.00
N TYR A 315 3.72 0.81 2.99
CA TYR A 315 2.64 0.67 2.01
C TYR A 315 1.27 0.74 2.68
N GLY A 316 0.42 1.65 2.22
CA GLY A 316 -0.95 1.77 2.74
C GLY A 316 -1.79 0.56 2.34
N ILE A 317 -2.26 0.49 1.09
CA ILE A 317 -3.01 -0.67 0.58
C ILE A 317 -2.32 -1.18 -0.68
N ARG A 318 -1.93 -2.45 -0.65
CA ARG A 318 -1.27 -3.13 -1.75
C ARG A 318 -2.15 -4.22 -2.34
N LEU A 319 -2.34 -4.18 -3.66
CA LEU A 319 -3.03 -5.19 -4.47
C LEU A 319 -2.00 -5.88 -5.36
N ASP A 320 -1.92 -7.19 -5.30
CA ASP A 320 -1.07 -8.00 -6.17
C ASP A 320 -1.90 -9.12 -6.80
N ASN A 321 -1.93 -9.20 -8.13
CA ASN A 321 -2.73 -10.15 -8.90
C ASN A 321 -4.20 -10.24 -8.40
N SER A 322 -4.81 -9.08 -8.08
CA SER A 322 -6.09 -9.00 -7.38
C SER A 322 -7.07 -8.08 -8.10
N SER A 323 -8.28 -8.59 -8.39
CA SER A 323 -9.19 -7.92 -9.32
C SER A 323 -10.60 -7.73 -8.75
N GLN A 324 -11.34 -6.77 -9.31
CA GLN A 324 -12.74 -6.49 -8.92
C GLN A 324 -12.92 -6.11 -7.43
N ASN A 325 -11.88 -5.53 -6.82
CA ASN A 325 -11.96 -5.06 -5.45
C ASN A 325 -12.48 -3.62 -5.41
N SER A 326 -13.20 -3.29 -4.35
CA SER A 326 -13.75 -1.96 -4.08
C SER A 326 -13.02 -1.35 -2.88
N LEU A 327 -12.37 -0.20 -3.08
CA LEU A 327 -11.60 0.50 -2.05
C LEU A 327 -12.14 1.93 -1.95
N LYS A 328 -12.89 2.23 -0.88
CA LYS A 328 -13.61 3.50 -0.78
C LYS A 328 -13.35 4.20 0.55
N GLN A 329 -13.29 5.51 0.49
CA GLN A 329 -13.27 6.38 1.68
C GLN A 329 -12.16 6.03 2.69
N ASN A 330 -11.11 5.33 2.25
CA ASN A 330 -9.98 5.05 3.13
C ASN A 330 -9.12 6.31 3.29
N ILE A 331 -8.60 6.50 4.49
CA ILE A 331 -7.66 7.56 4.83
C ILE A 331 -6.29 6.93 5.01
N ILE A 332 -5.31 7.36 4.22
CA ILE A 332 -3.93 6.88 4.28
C ILE A 332 -3.01 8.07 4.52
N GLU A 333 -2.29 8.04 5.63
CA GLU A 333 -1.43 9.13 6.04
C GLU A 333 -0.01 8.63 6.35
N ASN A 334 0.99 9.48 6.10
CA ASN A 334 2.38 9.22 6.49
C ASN A 334 2.90 7.87 5.96
N SER A 335 2.69 7.58 4.68
CA SER A 335 3.18 6.37 4.04
C SER A 335 4.33 6.66 3.05
N THR A 336 5.09 5.64 2.68
CA THR A 336 6.00 5.76 1.54
C THR A 336 5.21 5.67 0.24
N ILE A 337 4.33 4.68 0.10
CA ILE A 337 3.38 4.53 -1.01
C ILE A 337 1.97 4.38 -0.43
N GLY A 338 1.02 5.17 -0.95
CA GLY A 338 -0.37 5.09 -0.48
C GLY A 338 -1.07 3.85 -1.00
N PHE A 339 -1.29 3.75 -2.30
CA PHE A 339 -1.78 2.55 -2.99
C PHE A 339 -0.71 2.00 -3.94
N ASP A 340 -0.46 0.69 -3.87
CA ASP A 340 0.41 -0.05 -4.80
C ASP A 340 -0.42 -1.14 -5.50
N ILE A 341 -0.63 -1.00 -6.82
CA ILE A 341 -1.53 -1.86 -7.60
C ILE A 341 -0.72 -2.55 -8.70
N GLY A 342 -0.34 -3.80 -8.45
CA GLY A 342 0.44 -4.63 -9.34
C GLY A 342 -0.38 -5.76 -9.98
N ALA A 343 -0.23 -6.00 -11.29
CA ALA A 343 -0.87 -7.08 -12.06
C ALA A 343 -2.40 -7.23 -11.82
N SER A 344 -3.09 -6.12 -11.52
CA SER A 344 -4.45 -6.11 -10.97
C SER A 344 -5.45 -5.37 -11.88
N LYS A 345 -6.68 -5.88 -11.99
CA LYS A 345 -7.65 -5.39 -12.99
C LYS A 345 -9.01 -5.11 -12.38
N GLN A 346 -9.74 -4.15 -12.99
CA GLN A 346 -11.14 -3.86 -12.64
C GLN A 346 -11.37 -3.51 -11.17
N ASN A 347 -10.36 -2.95 -10.50
CA ASN A 347 -10.51 -2.44 -9.15
C ASN A 347 -11.07 -1.01 -9.20
N THR A 348 -11.77 -0.63 -8.15
CA THR A 348 -12.40 0.68 -8.03
C THR A 348 -11.92 1.38 -6.76
N LEU A 349 -11.29 2.55 -6.91
CA LEU A 349 -10.79 3.40 -5.83
C LEU A 349 -11.58 4.71 -5.84
N ILE A 350 -12.46 4.91 -4.86
CA ILE A 350 -13.37 6.07 -4.83
C ILE A 350 -13.26 6.81 -3.49
N ASP A 351 -13.21 8.15 -3.56
CA ASP A 351 -13.26 9.05 -2.41
C ASP A 351 -12.18 8.76 -1.34
N ASN A 352 -11.06 8.13 -1.71
CA ASN A 352 -9.97 7.90 -0.77
C ASN A 352 -9.16 9.19 -0.55
N GLN A 353 -8.63 9.35 0.66
CA GLN A 353 -7.77 10.45 1.04
C GLN A 353 -6.37 9.92 1.32
N ILE A 354 -5.37 10.49 0.64
CA ILE A 354 -3.98 10.08 0.78
C ILE A 354 -3.17 11.35 1.07
N SER A 355 -2.40 11.33 2.15
CA SER A 355 -1.62 12.50 2.55
C SER A 355 -0.23 12.16 3.08
N ASN A 356 0.70 13.09 2.88
CA ASN A 356 2.07 13.03 3.39
C ASN A 356 2.80 11.76 2.91
N THR A 357 2.71 11.44 1.62
CA THR A 357 3.47 10.33 1.05
C THR A 357 4.91 10.72 0.78
N LYS A 358 5.85 9.87 1.19
CA LYS A 358 7.30 10.12 0.97
C LYS A 358 7.72 9.92 -0.48
N ASP A 359 7.06 9.04 -1.20
CA ASP A 359 7.33 8.76 -2.61
C ASP A 359 6.05 8.90 -3.45
N THR A 360 5.23 7.90 -3.59
CA THR A 360 4.12 7.86 -4.55
C THR A 360 2.77 7.66 -3.84
N ALA A 361 1.81 8.51 -4.13
CA ALA A 361 0.47 8.33 -3.55
C ALA A 361 -0.27 7.13 -4.16
N VAL A 362 -0.23 6.97 -5.49
CA VAL A 362 -0.87 5.85 -6.19
C VAL A 362 0.04 5.34 -7.30
N GLN A 363 0.57 4.15 -7.13
CA GLN A 363 1.38 3.44 -8.11
C GLN A 363 0.58 2.32 -8.77
N ILE A 364 0.60 2.27 -10.11
CA ILE A 364 -0.18 1.33 -10.91
C ILE A 364 0.78 0.70 -11.91
N THR A 365 1.06 -0.59 -11.76
CA THR A 365 2.03 -1.31 -12.59
C THR A 365 1.37 -2.54 -13.23
N SER A 366 1.49 -2.69 -14.55
CA SER A 366 0.94 -3.81 -15.31
C SER A 366 -0.55 -4.08 -15.00
N SER A 367 -1.32 -3.02 -14.77
CA SER A 367 -2.66 -3.07 -14.20
C SER A 367 -3.66 -2.31 -15.07
N SER A 368 -4.80 -2.92 -15.38
CA SER A 368 -5.71 -2.37 -16.38
C SER A 368 -7.18 -2.34 -15.97
N LYS A 369 -7.96 -1.46 -16.60
CA LYS A 369 -9.41 -1.33 -16.38
C LYS A 369 -9.78 -0.99 -14.94
N ASN A 370 -8.88 -0.35 -14.20
CA ASN A 370 -9.16 0.15 -12.86
C ASN A 370 -9.81 1.54 -12.95
N ILE A 371 -10.61 1.88 -11.96
CA ILE A 371 -11.33 3.15 -11.87
C ILE A 371 -10.85 3.92 -10.64
N PHE A 372 -10.38 5.13 -10.87
CA PHE A 372 -9.94 6.07 -9.85
C PHE A 372 -10.83 7.31 -9.88
N LEU A 373 -11.71 7.45 -8.92
CA LEU A 373 -12.73 8.50 -8.91
C LEU A 373 -12.72 9.30 -7.62
N ALA A 374 -12.67 10.60 -7.74
CA ALA A 374 -12.82 11.55 -6.63
C ALA A 374 -11.83 11.37 -5.47
N ASN A 375 -10.65 10.78 -5.73
CA ASN A 375 -9.62 10.64 -4.69
C ASN A 375 -8.93 11.98 -4.44
N ARG A 376 -8.55 12.23 -3.18
CA ARG A 376 -7.85 13.44 -2.74
C ARG A 376 -6.44 13.09 -2.29
N ILE A 377 -5.47 13.71 -2.93
CA ILE A 377 -4.05 13.45 -2.69
C ILE A 377 -3.38 14.75 -2.28
N THR A 378 -2.71 14.76 -1.15
CA THR A 378 -2.10 15.99 -0.62
C THR A 378 -0.71 15.75 -0.04
N ASN A 379 0.20 16.73 -0.26
CA ASN A 379 1.52 16.75 0.37
C ASN A 379 2.34 15.48 0.09
N GLY A 380 2.77 15.29 -1.14
CA GLY A 380 3.59 14.15 -1.52
C GLY A 380 4.54 14.46 -2.66
N PHE A 381 5.44 13.51 -2.97
CA PHE A 381 6.35 13.69 -4.07
C PHE A 381 5.66 13.39 -5.41
N ARG A 382 5.02 12.22 -5.58
CA ARG A 382 4.31 11.82 -6.79
C ARG A 382 2.84 11.50 -6.51
N GLY A 383 1.95 12.01 -7.37
CA GLY A 383 0.52 11.70 -7.30
C GLY A 383 0.18 10.33 -7.87
N PHE A 384 -0.18 10.26 -9.15
CA PHE A 384 -0.43 9.01 -9.87
C PHE A 384 0.73 8.66 -10.79
N ILE A 385 1.21 7.42 -10.71
CA ILE A 385 2.13 6.82 -11.67
C ILE A 385 1.45 5.61 -12.32
N LEU A 386 1.33 5.62 -13.64
CA LEU A 386 0.85 4.49 -14.44
C LEU A 386 2.02 3.96 -15.29
N SER A 387 2.46 2.74 -14.98
CA SER A 387 3.52 2.06 -15.73
C SER A 387 2.98 0.79 -16.36
N GLU A 388 3.10 0.63 -17.67
CA GLU A 388 2.57 -0.50 -18.43
C GLU A 388 1.08 -0.82 -18.12
N SER A 389 0.26 0.23 -17.95
CA SER A 389 -1.07 0.10 -17.32
C SER A 389 -2.17 0.74 -18.18
N PRO A 390 -2.73 -0.01 -19.16
CA PRO A 390 -3.73 0.50 -20.09
C PRO A 390 -5.17 0.47 -19.56
N SER A 391 -6.04 1.22 -20.24
CA SER A 391 -7.50 1.18 -20.08
C SER A 391 -8.00 1.55 -18.67
N ASN A 392 -7.24 2.33 -17.91
CA ASN A 392 -7.69 2.85 -16.63
C ASN A 392 -8.49 4.14 -16.81
N LEU A 393 -9.45 4.37 -15.93
CA LEU A 393 -10.27 5.59 -15.88
C LEU A 393 -9.86 6.43 -14.65
N LEU A 394 -9.42 7.66 -14.91
CA LEU A 394 -9.15 8.66 -13.86
C LEU A 394 -10.10 9.84 -14.04
N ALA A 395 -10.91 10.15 -13.02
CA ALA A 395 -11.84 11.28 -13.05
C ALA A 395 -12.03 11.92 -11.66
N ASN A 396 -12.21 13.23 -11.64
CA ASN A 396 -12.46 14.02 -10.43
C ASN A 396 -11.40 13.88 -9.32
N ASN A 397 -10.19 13.39 -9.62
CA ASN A 397 -9.14 13.28 -8.62
C ASN A 397 -8.50 14.66 -8.39
N GLN A 398 -8.19 14.97 -7.13
CA GLN A 398 -7.64 16.24 -6.71
C GLN A 398 -6.24 16.05 -6.13
N PHE A 399 -5.28 16.73 -6.70
CA PHE A 399 -3.89 16.75 -6.24
C PHE A 399 -3.58 18.13 -5.65
N LYS A 400 -2.98 18.17 -4.48
CA LYS A 400 -2.58 19.44 -3.84
C LYS A 400 -1.19 19.31 -3.22
N ASN A 401 -0.34 20.33 -3.45
CA ASN A 401 1.05 20.35 -2.96
C ASN A 401 1.81 19.09 -3.36
N MET A 402 1.75 18.69 -4.62
CA MET A 402 2.51 17.58 -5.18
C MET A 402 3.71 18.10 -5.96
N GLU A 403 4.82 17.37 -5.90
CA GLU A 403 5.94 17.64 -6.82
C GLU A 403 5.53 17.27 -8.25
N TRP A 404 4.90 16.08 -8.45
CA TRP A 404 4.34 15.60 -9.70
C TRP A 404 2.89 15.17 -9.48
N GLY A 405 1.99 15.62 -10.34
CA GLY A 405 0.59 15.20 -10.27
C GLY A 405 0.32 13.88 -10.97
N LEU A 406 0.72 13.78 -12.26
CA LEU A 406 0.44 12.63 -13.10
C LEU A 406 1.68 12.24 -13.92
N TYR A 407 2.00 10.95 -13.96
CA TYR A 407 3.02 10.40 -14.81
C TYR A 407 2.55 9.08 -15.44
N VAL A 408 2.62 8.98 -16.77
CA VAL A 408 2.27 7.78 -17.53
C VAL A 408 3.47 7.38 -18.35
N GLU A 409 3.90 6.13 -18.23
CA GLU A 409 5.01 5.58 -19.00
C GLU A 409 4.71 4.19 -19.52
N SER A 410 5.19 3.86 -20.70
CA SER A 410 5.09 2.53 -21.28
C SER A 410 6.08 2.35 -22.43
N GLU A 411 6.51 1.12 -22.65
CA GLU A 411 7.23 0.72 -23.87
C GLU A 411 6.28 0.47 -25.04
N SER A 412 5.00 0.25 -24.78
CA SER A 412 3.97 -0.04 -25.79
C SER A 412 2.96 1.10 -25.95
N LYS A 413 2.38 1.21 -27.14
CA LYS A 413 1.30 2.15 -27.40
C LYS A 413 0.10 1.91 -26.50
N GLU A 414 -0.27 0.67 -26.32
CA GLU A 414 -1.40 0.25 -25.50
C GLU A 414 -1.32 0.75 -24.06
N GLY A 415 -0.12 0.77 -23.46
CA GLY A 415 0.07 1.24 -22.10
C GLY A 415 -0.30 2.71 -21.86
N PHE A 416 -0.32 3.52 -22.94
CA PHE A 416 -0.80 4.90 -22.88
C PHE A 416 -2.32 5.03 -23.08
N ASP A 417 -3.04 3.98 -23.49
CA ASP A 417 -4.49 4.02 -23.70
C ASP A 417 -5.24 4.08 -22.37
N ASN A 418 -5.30 5.27 -21.78
CA ASN A 418 -6.00 5.55 -20.53
C ASN A 418 -7.03 6.67 -20.71
N SER A 419 -8.16 6.58 -20.01
CA SER A 419 -9.17 7.63 -19.96
C SER A 419 -8.92 8.55 -18.78
N ILE A 420 -8.18 9.63 -19.01
CA ILE A 420 -7.86 10.63 -17.99
C ILE A 420 -8.48 11.96 -18.40
N ASN A 421 -9.59 12.32 -17.77
CA ASN A 421 -10.34 13.49 -18.19
C ASN A 421 -9.95 14.77 -17.42
N GLU A 422 -10.40 15.90 -17.91
CA GLU A 422 -10.04 17.23 -17.38
C GLU A 422 -10.64 17.56 -16.00
N SER A 423 -11.48 16.70 -15.45
CA SER A 423 -11.94 16.85 -14.06
C SER A 423 -10.88 16.50 -13.02
N ASN A 424 -9.76 15.88 -13.45
CA ASN A 424 -8.59 15.71 -12.59
C ASN A 424 -7.83 17.05 -12.50
N MET A 425 -7.47 17.47 -11.30
CA MET A 425 -6.90 18.79 -11.07
C MET A 425 -5.67 18.76 -10.17
N VAL A 426 -4.64 19.51 -10.52
CA VAL A 426 -3.51 19.84 -9.62
C VAL A 426 -3.67 21.28 -9.14
N ASP A 427 -3.77 21.49 -7.84
CA ASP A 427 -4.02 22.81 -7.22
C ASP A 427 -5.18 23.57 -7.89
N GLN A 428 -6.28 22.89 -8.15
CA GLN A 428 -7.50 23.38 -8.81
C GLN A 428 -7.33 23.76 -10.28
N VAL A 429 -6.23 23.36 -10.92
CA VAL A 429 -5.98 23.59 -12.35
C VAL A 429 -6.07 22.24 -13.08
N PRO A 430 -6.78 22.17 -14.23
CA PRO A 430 -7.07 20.90 -14.90
C PRO A 430 -5.83 20.23 -15.52
N ILE A 431 -5.90 18.91 -15.58
CA ILE A 431 -5.00 18.04 -16.34
C ILE A 431 -5.60 17.79 -17.72
N VAL A 432 -4.80 17.88 -18.78
CA VAL A 432 -5.18 17.44 -20.14
C VAL A 432 -4.31 16.25 -20.53
N TYR A 433 -4.97 15.15 -20.87
CA TYR A 433 -4.34 13.93 -21.36
C TYR A 433 -5.01 13.49 -22.66
N LEU A 434 -4.26 13.45 -23.76
CA LEU A 434 -4.76 13.00 -25.06
C LEU A 434 -3.96 11.80 -25.53
N PHE A 435 -4.66 10.75 -25.93
CA PHE A 435 -4.08 9.54 -26.50
C PHE A 435 -4.64 9.29 -27.90
N GLY A 436 -3.76 9.05 -28.88
CA GLY A 436 -4.12 8.69 -30.25
C GLY A 436 -4.92 9.76 -30.99
N LYS A 437 -4.90 11.01 -30.53
CA LYS A 437 -5.68 12.10 -31.14
C LYS A 437 -5.01 12.59 -32.41
N SER A 438 -5.79 12.71 -33.48
CA SER A 438 -5.35 13.36 -34.72
C SER A 438 -6.10 14.67 -34.93
N GLY A 439 -5.33 15.74 -35.11
CA GLY A 439 -5.86 17.09 -35.27
C GLY A 439 -6.45 17.67 -33.97
N GLY A 440 -6.84 18.92 -34.03
CA GLY A 440 -7.45 19.64 -32.92
C GLY A 440 -6.54 20.70 -32.33
N GLN A 441 -7.12 21.49 -31.43
CA GLN A 441 -6.47 22.66 -30.85
C GLN A 441 -6.78 22.80 -29.38
N ILE A 442 -5.74 23.08 -28.57
CA ILE A 442 -5.80 23.52 -27.18
C ILE A 442 -5.31 24.95 -27.17
N GLN A 443 -6.17 25.91 -26.85
CA GLN A 443 -5.77 27.32 -26.90
C GLN A 443 -6.40 28.16 -25.80
N ASP A 444 -5.69 29.24 -25.43
CA ASP A 444 -6.18 30.28 -24.51
C ASP A 444 -6.65 29.67 -23.17
N ARG A 445 -5.88 28.72 -22.65
CA ARG A 445 -6.23 27.95 -21.44
C ARG A 445 -5.19 28.10 -20.32
N LYS A 446 -5.61 27.72 -19.12
CA LYS A 446 -4.72 27.46 -18.00
C LYS A 446 -4.78 25.96 -17.64
N LEU A 447 -3.64 25.30 -17.65
CA LEU A 447 -3.49 23.87 -17.39
C LEU A 447 -2.44 23.64 -16.30
N ALA A 448 -2.61 22.60 -15.52
CA ALA A 448 -1.56 22.12 -14.64
C ALA A 448 -0.62 21.14 -15.37
N HIS A 449 -1.18 20.31 -16.22
CA HIS A 449 -0.49 19.23 -16.90
C HIS A 449 -1.00 19.07 -18.34
N LEU A 450 -0.10 18.69 -19.23
CA LEU A 450 -0.44 18.31 -20.60
C LEU A 450 0.35 17.06 -20.99
N THR A 451 -0.34 16.01 -21.37
CA THR A 451 0.26 14.84 -22.04
C THR A 451 -0.38 14.64 -23.43
N LEU A 452 0.44 14.54 -24.45
CA LEU A 452 0.10 14.13 -25.80
C LEU A 452 0.82 12.82 -26.09
N ALA A 453 0.09 11.70 -26.13
CA ALA A 453 0.65 10.38 -26.40
C ALA A 453 0.09 9.83 -27.71
N TYR A 454 0.98 9.46 -28.65
CA TYR A 454 0.61 8.97 -29.98
C TYR A 454 -0.34 9.92 -30.74
N CYS A 455 -0.17 11.22 -30.54
CA CYS A 455 -0.96 12.26 -31.18
C CYS A 455 -0.31 12.71 -32.50
N ASP A 456 -1.13 13.19 -33.43
CA ASP A 456 -0.69 13.72 -34.72
C ASP A 456 -1.42 15.03 -35.05
N ASN A 457 -0.69 16.04 -35.52
CA ASN A 457 -1.24 17.31 -35.97
C ASN A 457 -2.13 18.04 -34.93
N VAL A 458 -1.73 18.04 -33.66
CA VAL A 458 -2.38 18.80 -32.58
C VAL A 458 -1.67 20.13 -32.37
N THR A 459 -2.41 21.22 -32.19
CA THR A 459 -1.85 22.53 -31.89
C THR A 459 -2.18 22.96 -30.46
N VAL A 460 -1.15 23.34 -29.70
CA VAL A 460 -1.25 23.94 -28.36
C VAL A 460 -0.73 25.36 -28.43
N LYS A 461 -1.57 26.34 -28.17
CA LYS A 461 -1.14 27.74 -28.29
C LYS A 461 -1.74 28.66 -27.23
N ASN A 462 -1.01 29.74 -26.92
CA ASN A 462 -1.43 30.77 -25.98
C ASN A 462 -1.92 30.19 -24.63
N THR A 463 -1.34 29.10 -24.18
CA THR A 463 -1.76 28.36 -23.00
C THR A 463 -0.73 28.50 -21.89
N THR A 464 -1.19 28.76 -20.69
CA THR A 464 -0.33 28.77 -19.50
C THR A 464 -0.34 27.38 -18.87
N ILE A 465 0.83 26.77 -18.72
CA ILE A 465 1.00 25.44 -18.11
C ILE A 465 1.96 25.58 -16.93
N THR A 466 1.43 25.39 -15.73
CA THR A 466 2.19 25.54 -14.48
C THR A 466 1.83 24.42 -13.52
N ARG A 467 2.71 24.07 -12.59
CA ARG A 467 2.53 23.08 -11.52
C ARG A 467 3.11 21.71 -11.81
N ASP A 468 2.76 21.06 -12.93
CA ASP A 468 3.17 19.69 -13.20
C ASP A 468 4.12 19.60 -14.42
N ALA A 469 3.67 19.22 -15.61
CA ALA A 469 4.56 18.98 -16.74
C ALA A 469 3.88 19.07 -18.12
N VAL A 470 4.73 19.14 -19.17
CA VAL A 470 4.31 18.93 -20.56
C VAL A 470 5.04 17.70 -21.10
N PHE A 471 4.30 16.67 -21.51
CA PHE A 471 4.86 15.45 -22.10
C PHE A 471 4.32 15.18 -23.51
N LEU A 472 5.22 14.82 -24.41
CA LEU A 472 4.91 14.27 -25.73
C LEU A 472 5.55 12.89 -25.81
N TYR A 473 4.75 11.86 -26.09
CA TYR A 473 5.21 10.49 -26.31
C TYR A 473 4.82 10.00 -27.69
N ASP A 474 5.76 9.52 -28.49
CA ASP A 474 5.54 8.99 -29.84
C ASP A 474 4.56 9.85 -30.68
N SER A 475 4.68 11.18 -30.55
CA SER A 475 3.78 12.17 -31.15
C SER A 475 4.49 12.96 -32.23
N LYS A 476 3.75 13.28 -33.30
CA LYS A 476 4.33 13.94 -34.48
C LYS A 476 3.48 15.10 -35.00
N ASN A 477 4.12 16.00 -35.75
CA ASN A 477 3.46 17.19 -36.32
C ASN A 477 2.73 18.05 -35.26
N ILE A 478 3.19 17.98 -34.01
CA ILE A 478 2.60 18.76 -32.92
C ILE A 478 3.15 20.18 -32.97
N LYS A 479 2.28 21.15 -32.77
CA LYS A 479 2.65 22.56 -32.70
C LYS A 479 2.43 23.09 -31.28
N ILE A 480 3.51 23.50 -30.62
CA ILE A 480 3.50 24.12 -29.28
C ILE A 480 3.93 25.58 -29.45
N LEU A 481 2.95 26.50 -29.52
CA LEU A 481 3.18 27.87 -29.97
C LEU A 481 2.78 28.92 -28.91
N ASN A 482 3.70 29.84 -28.60
CA ASN A 482 3.41 31.01 -27.74
C ASN A 482 2.81 30.65 -26.38
N ASN A 483 3.24 29.55 -25.75
CA ASN A 483 2.76 29.13 -24.44
C ASN A 483 3.70 29.64 -23.32
N ASP A 484 3.15 29.77 -22.11
CA ASP A 484 3.93 29.99 -20.88
C ASP A 484 4.01 28.65 -20.10
N ILE A 485 5.18 28.02 -20.08
CA ILE A 485 5.44 26.74 -19.43
C ILE A 485 6.47 26.99 -18.33
N SER A 486 5.97 27.37 -17.15
CA SER A 486 6.82 27.93 -16.10
C SER A 486 6.53 27.31 -14.73
N GLU A 487 7.58 27.28 -13.87
CA GLU A 487 7.46 26.77 -12.49
C GLU A 487 6.89 25.35 -12.41
N CYS A 488 7.22 24.50 -13.38
CA CYS A 488 6.78 23.14 -13.51
C CYS A 488 7.98 22.22 -13.82
N PHE A 489 7.74 21.01 -14.31
CA PHE A 489 8.82 20.10 -14.73
C PHE A 489 9.56 20.53 -16.00
N GLY A 490 8.95 21.41 -16.78
CA GLY A 490 9.36 21.76 -18.13
C GLY A 490 8.65 20.88 -19.17
N MET A 491 9.22 20.83 -20.38
CA MET A 491 8.68 20.08 -21.51
C MET A 491 9.57 18.88 -21.81
N ARG A 492 8.97 17.70 -21.98
CA ARG A 492 9.68 16.47 -22.33
C ARG A 492 9.09 15.81 -23.58
N LEU A 493 9.92 15.55 -24.57
CA LEU A 493 9.58 14.80 -25.77
C LEU A 493 10.30 13.45 -25.72
N VAL A 494 9.55 12.36 -25.90
CA VAL A 494 10.09 11.01 -25.97
C VAL A 494 9.62 10.36 -27.25
N LYS A 495 10.56 9.92 -28.10
CA LYS A 495 10.27 9.30 -29.42
C LYS A 495 9.28 10.13 -30.23
N SER A 496 9.40 11.46 -30.21
CA SER A 496 8.46 12.41 -30.84
C SER A 496 9.12 13.18 -31.96
N PHE A 497 8.51 13.23 -33.13
CA PHE A 497 9.17 13.61 -34.37
C PHE A 497 8.43 14.74 -35.11
N GLU A 498 9.19 15.55 -35.88
CA GLU A 498 8.62 16.56 -36.77
C GLU A 498 7.70 17.58 -36.06
N ASN A 499 7.99 17.86 -34.78
CA ASN A 499 7.22 18.81 -33.98
C ASN A 499 7.81 20.23 -34.09
N GLU A 500 6.93 21.23 -33.97
CA GLU A 500 7.28 22.65 -33.93
C GLU A 500 7.05 23.22 -32.52
N ILE A 501 8.11 23.69 -31.89
CA ILE A 501 8.08 24.29 -30.56
C ILE A 501 8.60 25.72 -30.68
N SER A 502 7.70 26.70 -30.78
CA SER A 502 8.09 28.06 -31.12
C SER A 502 7.40 29.14 -30.29
N GLY A 503 8.16 30.18 -29.97
CA GLY A 503 7.65 31.36 -29.27
C GLY A 503 7.28 31.12 -27.80
N ASN A 504 7.65 29.98 -27.20
CA ASN A 504 7.25 29.65 -25.83
C ASN A 504 8.18 30.28 -24.80
N ARG A 505 7.63 30.57 -23.63
CA ARG A 505 8.35 30.99 -22.43
C ARG A 505 8.47 29.82 -21.47
N LEU A 506 9.71 29.37 -21.20
CA LEU A 506 10.00 28.26 -20.29
C LEU A 506 10.87 28.76 -19.13
N LEU A 507 10.22 29.24 -18.06
CA LEU A 507 10.87 29.97 -16.96
C LEU A 507 10.83 29.20 -15.64
N GLY A 508 11.99 29.07 -14.99
CA GLY A 508 12.07 28.59 -13.60
C GLY A 508 11.58 27.17 -13.41
N ASN A 509 11.73 26.31 -14.43
CA ASN A 509 11.30 24.93 -14.33
C ASN A 509 12.27 24.10 -13.47
N LYS A 510 11.76 23.08 -12.81
CA LYS A 510 12.48 22.24 -11.85
C LYS A 510 13.58 21.38 -12.49
N TYR A 511 13.46 21.12 -13.79
CA TYR A 511 14.44 20.39 -14.59
C TYR A 511 14.89 21.21 -15.80
N SER A 512 15.14 20.58 -16.93
CA SER A 512 15.45 21.29 -18.16
C SER A 512 14.20 22.01 -18.72
N GLY A 513 14.39 23.15 -19.34
CA GLY A 513 13.29 23.85 -20.03
C GLY A 513 12.64 22.93 -21.07
N ILE A 514 13.45 22.40 -22.00
CA ILE A 514 13.02 21.39 -23.00
C ILE A 514 14.00 20.21 -22.95
N PHE A 515 13.46 19.00 -22.85
CA PHE A 515 14.22 17.74 -22.90
C PHE A 515 13.68 16.82 -23.99
N LEU A 516 14.55 16.38 -24.91
CA LEU A 516 14.28 15.43 -25.97
C LEU A 516 15.00 14.11 -25.70
N TYR A 517 14.31 13.00 -25.86
CA TYR A 517 14.87 11.65 -25.80
C TYR A 517 14.43 10.84 -27.03
N GLY A 518 15.36 10.35 -27.83
CA GLY A 518 15.07 9.59 -29.05
C GLY A 518 14.11 10.32 -30.01
N SER A 519 14.20 11.65 -30.08
CA SER A 519 13.24 12.51 -30.78
C SER A 519 13.93 13.31 -31.85
N ASP A 520 13.56 13.09 -33.11
CA ASP A 520 14.27 13.60 -34.28
C ASP A 520 13.40 14.59 -35.08
N LEU A 521 14.08 15.36 -35.95
CA LEU A 521 13.44 16.26 -36.93
C LEU A 521 12.57 17.38 -36.30
N ASN A 522 12.73 17.67 -35.01
CA ASN A 522 11.95 18.72 -34.35
C ASN A 522 12.55 20.11 -34.62
N GLN A 523 11.68 21.11 -34.68
CA GLN A 523 12.04 22.51 -34.79
C GLN A 523 11.78 23.23 -33.48
N ILE A 524 12.84 23.72 -32.84
CA ILE A 524 12.80 24.43 -31.57
C ILE A 524 13.27 25.86 -31.81
N GLY A 525 12.32 26.80 -31.91
CA GLY A 525 12.63 28.14 -32.35
C GLY A 525 11.96 29.26 -31.55
N GLU A 526 12.60 30.42 -31.51
CA GLU A 526 12.02 31.64 -30.92
C GLU A 526 11.55 31.50 -29.45
N ASN A 527 12.04 30.48 -28.71
CA ASN A 527 11.67 30.25 -27.32
C ASN A 527 12.56 31.05 -26.36
N ASN A 528 12.00 31.43 -25.20
CA ASN A 528 12.74 31.99 -24.08
C ASN A 528 12.87 30.94 -22.96
N LEU A 529 14.06 30.37 -22.78
CA LEU A 529 14.36 29.34 -21.81
C LEU A 529 15.29 29.90 -20.72
N SER A 530 14.73 30.27 -19.58
CA SER A 530 15.52 30.95 -18.56
C SER A 530 15.28 30.45 -17.14
N LEU A 531 16.33 30.52 -16.31
CA LEU A 531 16.27 30.18 -14.87
C LEU A 531 15.81 28.73 -14.60
N ASN A 532 15.96 27.80 -15.54
CA ASN A 532 15.65 26.40 -15.30
C ASN A 532 16.74 25.74 -14.43
N ASN A 533 16.34 24.82 -13.53
CA ASN A 533 17.26 24.21 -12.56
C ASN A 533 18.30 23.28 -13.15
N GLN A 534 18.11 22.87 -14.38
CA GLN A 534 19.10 22.11 -15.16
C GLN A 534 19.44 22.85 -16.45
N ASN A 535 19.34 22.20 -17.58
CA ASN A 535 19.67 22.79 -18.87
C ASN A 535 18.53 23.65 -19.43
N GLY A 536 18.87 24.57 -20.33
CA GLY A 536 17.87 25.24 -21.15
C GLY A 536 17.22 24.25 -22.10
N ILE A 537 18.00 23.64 -22.99
CA ILE A 537 17.61 22.61 -23.97
C ILE A 537 18.53 21.41 -23.83
N SER A 538 17.97 20.20 -23.75
CA SER A 538 18.69 18.93 -23.66
C SER A 538 18.27 17.98 -24.76
N LEU A 539 19.22 17.38 -25.46
CA LEU A 539 19.03 16.34 -26.46
C LEU A 539 19.80 15.08 -26.03
N LEU A 540 19.09 13.96 -25.90
CA LEU A 540 19.66 12.65 -25.61
C LEU A 540 19.22 11.65 -26.67
N SER A 541 20.18 11.09 -27.41
CA SER A 541 19.92 10.16 -28.52
C SER A 541 18.99 10.76 -29.58
N CYS A 542 19.22 12.00 -29.99
CA CYS A 542 18.37 12.76 -30.91
C CYS A 542 19.13 13.21 -32.15
N SER A 543 18.49 13.17 -33.31
CA SER A 543 19.13 13.53 -34.57
C SER A 543 18.30 14.49 -35.42
N GLN A 544 18.98 15.28 -36.24
CA GLN A 544 18.36 16.14 -37.25
C GLN A 544 17.37 17.19 -36.69
N ASN A 545 17.51 17.58 -35.43
CA ASN A 545 16.72 18.66 -34.85
C ASN A 545 17.33 20.01 -35.21
N THR A 546 16.50 21.03 -35.32
CA THR A 546 16.90 22.43 -35.51
C THR A 546 16.57 23.23 -34.27
N ILE A 547 17.60 23.83 -33.65
CA ILE A 547 17.52 24.73 -32.50
C ILE A 547 17.91 26.12 -32.96
N ARG A 548 16.94 27.03 -33.14
CA ARG A 548 17.16 28.29 -33.81
C ARG A 548 16.42 29.46 -33.17
N ASP A 549 17.05 30.64 -33.19
CA ASP A 549 16.43 31.91 -32.74
C ASP A 549 15.93 31.88 -31.27
N ASN A 550 16.50 31.01 -30.40
CA ASN A 550 16.10 30.94 -29.00
C ASN A 550 16.94 31.85 -28.12
N VAL A 551 16.35 32.35 -27.05
CA VAL A 551 17.01 32.98 -25.91
C VAL A 551 17.16 31.93 -24.81
N VAL A 552 18.40 31.56 -24.48
CA VAL A 552 18.73 30.51 -23.52
C VAL A 552 19.62 31.09 -22.43
N GLU A 553 19.03 31.54 -21.31
CA GLU A 553 19.83 32.30 -20.35
C GLU A 553 19.65 31.87 -18.89
N ARG A 554 20.72 32.03 -18.10
CA ARG A 554 20.69 31.84 -16.63
C ARG A 554 20.13 30.49 -16.19
N ASN A 555 20.30 29.44 -16.99
CA ASN A 555 20.00 28.09 -16.53
C ASN A 555 21.14 27.60 -15.62
N ASN A 556 20.80 26.83 -14.59
CA ASN A 556 21.78 26.46 -13.56
C ASN A 556 22.91 25.58 -14.09
N ASP A 557 22.66 24.86 -15.16
CA ASP A 557 23.64 23.97 -15.80
C ASP A 557 23.94 24.45 -17.22
N THR A 558 23.68 23.67 -18.23
CA THR A 558 24.06 23.97 -19.62
C THR A 558 22.95 24.70 -20.37
N GLY A 559 23.28 25.69 -21.19
CA GLY A 559 22.33 26.32 -22.09
C GLY A 559 21.75 25.32 -23.08
N VAL A 560 22.61 24.70 -23.91
CA VAL A 560 22.22 23.65 -24.87
C VAL A 560 23.12 22.43 -24.69
N TRP A 561 22.57 21.30 -24.30
CA TRP A 561 23.27 20.05 -24.04
C TRP A 561 22.88 18.95 -25.03
N LEU A 562 23.89 18.31 -25.67
CA LEU A 562 23.73 17.18 -26.58
C LEU A 562 24.52 15.98 -26.07
N ASN A 563 23.91 14.83 -25.99
CA ASN A 563 24.59 13.57 -25.71
C ASN A 563 24.03 12.46 -26.62
N LEU A 564 24.92 11.67 -27.23
CA LEU A 564 24.54 10.65 -28.21
C LEU A 564 23.66 11.20 -29.34
N SER A 565 23.79 12.50 -29.67
CA SER A 565 22.87 13.25 -30.53
C SER A 565 23.61 13.80 -31.76
N ASN A 566 23.18 13.38 -32.96
CA ASN A 566 23.93 13.60 -34.19
C ASN A 566 23.19 14.48 -35.20
N ASP A 567 23.95 15.12 -36.10
CA ASP A 567 23.39 15.85 -37.25
C ASP A 567 22.37 16.93 -36.89
N ASN A 568 22.42 17.48 -35.68
CA ASN A 568 21.52 18.57 -35.25
C ASN A 568 22.11 19.91 -35.70
N ARG A 569 21.22 20.87 -35.89
CA ARG A 569 21.55 22.24 -36.27
C ARG A 569 21.23 23.22 -35.14
N ILE A 570 22.22 23.99 -34.68
CA ILE A 570 22.12 24.97 -33.61
C ILE A 570 22.59 26.32 -34.16
N ASP A 571 21.65 27.18 -34.55
CA ASP A 571 22.01 28.46 -35.14
C ASP A 571 21.11 29.63 -34.68
N GLN A 572 21.66 30.82 -34.71
CA GLN A 572 21.02 32.10 -34.40
C GLN A 572 20.44 32.19 -32.96
N ASN A 573 20.95 31.39 -32.03
CA ASN A 573 20.53 31.45 -30.63
C ASN A 573 21.35 32.47 -29.83
N ASN A 574 20.70 33.07 -28.83
CA ASN A 574 21.37 33.89 -27.83
C ASN A 574 21.52 33.06 -26.53
N ILE A 575 22.75 32.55 -26.27
CA ILE A 575 23.04 31.63 -25.18
C ILE A 575 23.89 32.33 -24.14
N SER A 576 23.32 32.69 -23.01
CA SER A 576 23.97 33.61 -22.07
C SER A 576 23.86 33.24 -20.59
N ARG A 577 24.92 33.52 -19.84
CA ARG A 577 24.92 33.41 -18.35
C ARG A 577 24.52 32.05 -17.81
N ASN A 578 24.72 30.96 -18.56
CA ASN A 578 24.60 29.58 -18.10
C ASN A 578 25.94 29.11 -17.47
N ALA A 579 25.95 27.98 -16.76
CA ALA A 579 27.21 27.40 -16.32
C ALA A 579 28.06 26.99 -17.53
N ILE A 580 27.48 26.30 -18.51
CA ILE A 580 28.08 26.04 -19.82
C ILE A 580 27.16 26.54 -20.92
N GLY A 581 27.65 27.26 -21.92
CA GLY A 581 26.82 27.75 -23.01
C GLY A 581 26.28 26.60 -23.88
N CYS A 582 27.19 25.84 -24.52
CA CYS A 582 26.84 24.66 -25.29
C CYS A 582 27.80 23.50 -24.96
N GLN A 583 27.24 22.34 -24.60
CA GLN A 583 28.03 21.13 -24.29
C GLN A 583 27.62 19.98 -25.20
N ILE A 584 28.59 19.36 -25.84
CA ILE A 584 28.38 18.24 -26.76
C ILE A 584 29.24 17.07 -26.31
N GLU A 585 28.60 15.92 -26.08
CA GLU A 585 29.21 14.69 -25.61
C GLU A 585 28.83 13.52 -26.52
N SER A 586 29.79 12.69 -26.91
CA SER A 586 29.55 11.47 -27.69
C SER A 586 28.64 11.68 -28.92
N SER A 587 28.72 12.84 -29.55
CA SER A 587 27.83 13.29 -30.61
C SER A 587 28.62 13.82 -31.80
N THR A 588 28.16 13.55 -33.02
CA THR A 588 28.90 13.91 -34.25
C THR A 588 28.00 14.57 -35.28
N GLY A 589 28.61 15.27 -36.24
CA GLY A 589 27.88 15.84 -37.38
C GLY A 589 27.05 17.07 -37.07
N ASN A 590 27.03 17.55 -35.82
CA ASN A 590 26.27 18.73 -35.45
C ASN A 590 26.89 20.00 -36.01
N LYS A 591 26.03 20.95 -36.37
CA LYS A 591 26.45 22.26 -36.92
C LYS A 591 26.02 23.37 -35.96
N ILE A 592 27.02 24.10 -35.43
CA ILE A 592 26.84 25.15 -34.42
C ILE A 592 27.42 26.45 -34.98
N PHE A 593 26.59 27.35 -35.47
CA PHE A 593 27.06 28.59 -36.09
C PHE A 593 26.03 29.71 -35.96
N HIS A 594 26.45 30.97 -36.11
CA HIS A 594 25.59 32.14 -35.94
C HIS A 594 24.95 32.27 -34.56
N ASN A 595 25.51 31.67 -33.50
CA ASN A 595 25.03 31.86 -32.16
C ASN A 595 25.83 32.95 -31.44
N ASN A 596 25.16 33.65 -30.51
CA ASN A 596 25.84 34.52 -29.54
C ASN A 596 26.08 33.73 -28.24
N PHE A 597 27.36 33.51 -27.90
CA PHE A 597 27.76 32.95 -26.62
C PHE A 597 28.21 34.08 -25.69
N LEU A 598 27.36 34.43 -24.68
CA LEU A 598 27.52 35.64 -23.90
C LEU A 598 27.68 35.34 -22.40
N ASN A 599 28.86 35.61 -21.87
CA ASN A 599 29.10 35.58 -20.42
C ASN A 599 28.69 34.27 -19.74
N ASN A 600 28.71 33.13 -20.44
CA ASN A 600 28.59 31.85 -19.77
C ASN A 600 29.89 31.60 -18.97
N LYS A 601 29.80 30.86 -17.86
CA LYS A 601 30.98 30.55 -17.06
C LYS A 601 32.00 29.76 -17.91
N GLU A 602 31.51 28.89 -18.77
CA GLU A 602 32.25 28.28 -19.88
C GLU A 602 31.40 28.39 -21.15
N GLN A 603 31.99 28.93 -22.24
CA GLN A 603 31.18 29.21 -23.44
C GLN A 603 30.78 27.93 -24.20
N SER A 604 31.70 26.94 -24.29
CA SER A 604 31.43 25.73 -25.05
C SER A 604 32.34 24.58 -24.67
N GLN A 605 31.82 23.36 -24.81
CA GLN A 605 32.59 22.12 -24.65
C GLN A 605 32.15 21.09 -25.71
N ASP A 606 33.12 20.44 -26.36
CA ASP A 606 32.90 19.39 -27.36
C ASP A 606 33.87 18.22 -27.08
N VAL A 607 33.32 17.15 -26.46
CA VAL A 607 34.13 16.03 -26.00
C VAL A 607 34.00 14.87 -26.97
N LYS A 608 35.12 14.57 -27.67
CA LYS A 608 35.24 13.46 -28.64
C LYS A 608 34.28 13.55 -29.83
N GLY A 609 33.82 14.77 -30.19
CA GLY A 609 32.91 14.98 -31.29
C GLY A 609 33.63 15.31 -32.59
N ASN A 610 32.95 15.11 -33.72
CA ASN A 610 33.31 15.64 -35.03
C ASN A 610 32.19 16.58 -35.46
N ASN A 611 32.14 17.75 -34.81
CA ASN A 611 31.10 18.75 -35.03
C ASN A 611 31.67 19.99 -35.71
N SER A 612 30.87 20.72 -36.47
CA SER A 612 31.25 21.97 -37.10
C SER A 612 30.80 23.16 -36.26
N TRP A 613 31.72 24.00 -35.84
CA TRP A 613 31.46 25.23 -35.09
C TRP A 613 31.44 26.49 -35.96
N ASP A 614 31.47 26.32 -37.26
CA ASP A 614 31.28 27.37 -38.28
C ASP A 614 30.62 26.78 -39.53
N ASP A 615 30.11 27.66 -40.39
CA ASP A 615 29.50 27.35 -41.69
C ASP A 615 30.38 27.87 -42.86
N GLY A 616 31.68 27.88 -42.65
CA GLY A 616 32.70 28.30 -43.64
C GLY A 616 32.96 29.81 -43.69
N ASN A 617 33.95 30.19 -44.50
CA ASN A 617 34.51 31.55 -44.52
C ASN A 617 33.53 32.64 -45.03
N VAL A 618 32.52 32.27 -45.77
CA VAL A 618 31.50 33.21 -46.30
C VAL A 618 30.36 33.40 -45.30
N SER A 619 29.87 32.33 -44.73
CA SER A 619 28.74 32.33 -43.80
C SER A 619 29.19 32.70 -42.38
N GLY A 620 30.36 32.24 -41.94
CA GLY A 620 30.96 32.51 -40.64
C GLY A 620 30.61 31.48 -39.56
N GLY A 621 31.11 31.71 -38.36
CA GLY A 621 30.90 30.88 -37.18
C GLY A 621 29.96 31.52 -36.15
N ASN A 622 30.41 31.69 -34.90
CA ASN A 622 29.63 32.23 -33.78
C ASN A 622 30.27 33.51 -33.24
N TYR A 623 29.53 34.27 -32.47
CA TYR A 623 30.07 35.32 -31.64
C TYR A 623 30.38 34.83 -30.22
N TRP A 624 31.53 35.23 -29.67
CA TRP A 624 32.02 34.78 -28.37
C TRP A 624 32.43 35.98 -27.51
N SER A 625 31.78 36.21 -26.39
CA SER A 625 32.07 37.35 -25.51
C SER A 625 33.46 37.26 -24.83
N ASP A 626 34.09 36.09 -24.81
CA ASP A 626 35.42 35.82 -24.25
C ASP A 626 36.52 35.70 -25.32
N HIS A 627 36.24 36.08 -26.57
CA HIS A 627 37.18 35.97 -27.67
C HIS A 627 37.23 37.26 -28.52
N VAL A 628 38.42 37.68 -28.84
CA VAL A 628 38.62 38.85 -29.70
C VAL A 628 38.80 38.38 -31.14
N ALA A 629 37.82 38.69 -31.97
CA ALA A 629 37.85 38.44 -33.41
C ALA A 629 37.95 39.76 -34.19
N LYS A 630 38.43 39.74 -35.43
CA LYS A 630 38.52 40.91 -36.30
C LYS A 630 37.81 40.62 -37.61
N GLY A 631 36.65 41.22 -37.81
CA GLY A 631 35.80 41.06 -39.00
C GLY A 631 34.52 40.29 -38.73
N ASN A 632 33.55 40.41 -39.65
CA ASN A 632 32.24 39.75 -39.56
C ASN A 632 31.92 39.05 -40.91
N PRO A 633 32.35 37.78 -41.14
CA PRO A 633 33.14 36.95 -40.22
C PRO A 633 34.63 37.33 -40.17
N SER A 634 35.32 36.89 -39.13
CA SER A 634 36.76 37.01 -38.95
C SER A 634 37.48 35.94 -39.76
N ASN A 635 38.68 36.27 -40.26
CA ASN A 635 39.59 35.33 -40.93
C ASN A 635 40.92 35.29 -40.16
N ASN A 636 41.45 34.10 -39.90
CA ASN A 636 42.69 33.88 -39.13
C ASN A 636 42.64 34.22 -37.62
N TRP A 637 41.46 34.19 -37.00
CA TRP A 637 41.24 34.39 -35.55
C TRP A 637 40.39 33.28 -34.96
N PRO A 638 40.76 31.99 -35.06
CA PRO A 638 39.91 30.89 -34.64
C PRO A 638 39.70 30.84 -33.12
N LYS A 639 38.50 30.55 -32.68
CA LYS A 639 38.16 30.25 -31.28
C LYS A 639 38.28 28.75 -31.05
N GLN A 640 39.13 28.35 -30.11
CA GLN A 640 39.23 26.94 -29.69
C GLN A 640 38.02 26.54 -28.83
N ILE A 641 37.51 25.36 -29.10
CA ILE A 641 36.41 24.75 -28.34
C ILE A 641 37.03 23.78 -27.33
N LYS A 642 36.64 23.90 -26.07
CA LYS A 642 37.19 23.07 -25.00
C LYS A 642 36.78 21.60 -25.16
N GLY A 643 37.64 20.67 -24.78
CA GLY A 643 37.39 19.23 -24.73
C GLY A 643 37.89 18.43 -25.92
N GLY A 644 38.40 19.08 -27.00
CA GLY A 644 38.91 18.39 -28.18
C GLY A 644 39.74 19.27 -29.11
N ILE A 645 39.76 18.93 -30.38
CA ILE A 645 40.47 19.64 -31.43
C ILE A 645 39.59 20.61 -32.23
N MET A 646 38.30 20.70 -31.86
CA MET A 646 37.33 21.50 -32.59
C MET A 646 37.57 22.99 -32.38
N GLN A 647 37.27 23.77 -33.40
CA GLN A 647 37.41 25.22 -33.38
C GLN A 647 36.33 25.87 -34.25
N ASP A 648 35.91 27.07 -33.88
CA ASP A 648 35.23 28.02 -34.74
C ASP A 648 36.31 28.77 -35.53
N ARG A 649 36.45 28.50 -36.82
CA ARG A 649 37.52 29.05 -37.68
C ARG A 649 37.22 30.48 -38.13
N TYR A 650 35.93 30.86 -38.10
CA TYR A 650 35.45 32.12 -38.64
C TYR A 650 34.51 32.86 -37.68
N PRO A 651 34.95 33.14 -36.43
CA PRO A 651 34.12 33.79 -35.44
C PRO A 651 33.77 35.22 -35.85
N PHE A 652 32.66 35.74 -35.32
CA PHE A 652 32.25 37.12 -35.55
C PHE A 652 32.86 38.09 -34.53
N GLN A 653 33.19 39.32 -34.99
CA GLN A 653 33.70 40.39 -34.13
C GLN A 653 32.61 40.97 -33.22
N SER A 654 31.38 40.98 -33.67
CA SER A 654 30.23 41.56 -32.96
C SER A 654 29.08 40.62 -32.81
N GLU A 655 28.26 40.83 -31.78
CA GLU A 655 27.00 40.13 -31.60
C GLU A 655 26.16 40.19 -32.89
N SER A 656 25.58 39.05 -33.26
CA SER A 656 24.76 38.89 -34.46
C SER A 656 25.45 39.38 -35.76
N GLY A 657 26.79 39.32 -35.83
CA GLY A 657 27.58 39.78 -36.97
C GLY A 657 27.18 39.16 -38.31
N TRP A 658 26.57 37.99 -38.32
CA TRP A 658 26.00 37.33 -39.50
C TRP A 658 24.87 38.12 -40.18
N LEU A 659 24.13 38.96 -39.45
CA LEU A 659 23.10 39.81 -40.03
C LEU A 659 23.72 40.87 -40.95
N ALA A 660 24.80 41.51 -40.53
CA ALA A 660 25.54 42.45 -41.32
C ALA A 660 26.18 41.78 -42.57
N ALA A 661 26.71 40.55 -42.39
CA ALA A 661 27.28 39.77 -43.49
C ALA A 661 26.24 39.43 -44.56
N ARG A 662 25.07 39.04 -44.18
CA ARG A 662 23.93 38.78 -45.11
C ARG A 662 23.49 40.05 -45.86
N ALA A 663 23.37 41.17 -45.16
CA ALA A 663 23.00 42.42 -45.77
C ALA A 663 24.05 42.87 -46.81
N ALA A 664 25.36 42.68 -46.53
CA ALA A 664 26.42 42.97 -47.47
C ALA A 664 26.41 42.05 -48.71
N ALA A 665 26.12 40.74 -48.50
CA ALA A 665 26.05 39.77 -49.60
C ALA A 665 24.81 40.07 -50.52
N SER A 666 23.64 40.38 -49.95
CA SER A 666 22.47 40.72 -50.74
C SER A 666 22.63 42.06 -51.50
N SER A 667 23.33 43.03 -50.93
CA SER A 667 23.64 44.29 -51.64
C SER A 667 24.65 44.12 -52.77
N SER A 668 25.57 43.16 -52.68
CA SER A 668 26.49 42.81 -53.76
C SER A 668 25.83 42.06 -54.89
N MET A 669 24.87 41.16 -54.62
CA MET A 669 24.07 40.47 -55.63
C MET A 669 23.09 41.41 -56.36
N ALA A 670 22.60 42.47 -55.71
CA ALA A 670 21.76 43.46 -56.37
C ALA A 670 22.51 44.44 -57.26
N LYS A 671 23.83 44.49 -57.16
CA LYS A 671 24.72 45.34 -57.96
C LYS A 671 25.43 44.56 -59.12
N ALA A 672 25.36 43.27 -59.14
CA ALA A 672 25.82 42.41 -60.24
C ALA A 672 24.61 42.03 -61.13
#